data_3c04e7b787e5edae3c6a4eaa88d09845
#
_entry.id   3c04e7b787e5edae3c6a4eaa88d09845
#
_cell.length_a   1.000
_cell.length_b   1.000
_cell.length_c   1.000
_cell.angle_alpha   90.00
_cell.angle_beta   90.00
_cell.angle_gamma   90.00
#
_symmetry.space_group_name_H-M   'P 1'
#
loop_
_entity.id
_entity.type
_entity.pdbx_description
1 polymer ?
#
loop_
_entity_poly.entity_id
_entity_poly.type
_entity_poly.pdbx_seq_one_letter_code
_entity_poly.pdbx_strand_id
1 'polypeptide(L)'
;MLSLMLIQVQYAVANQDNLQTAVMPTIKIEAMSELDPIKSYIDYDQANVTRNGLKKKDIPQTIDTIDVQKYKIYGANDLSVMLQGTPGVSTNYDTRGDGISLRGFKADEGDIYRDGVRESGQLRRSTANVERIEILKGPASVLYGRGAGGGVINMVTKFANFDSKSSIGMYAGSYENIGATLDLNQIINDNWAIRLTGEKADSNSFRKGIGSQIEMLSPSISYRSDDEKILWTTQYTYDKLERTPDRGPSYQNLPNNVSIKNAFARNTDFIDDELQTVRTDLKYEFAPNWNFHWAASYRQAYQNFDNFFGGTYCENDLTLEAKPKNCDWNGYLRQSYAWQETMNKTVMNTFDITGKFDTGIFEHNFMIGADWSHENRDPKLGNYSSGQFAGKYYGYMNPYHPNDHYESFDLADGRPPMTSYSQHKSENKAIFIQDLISLLPSLKMMLGARYDHFEFKTQNMLTDKKQSYDGESFSPNIGFVWQPNESHSFYTSYSKSFAPYGGRGMISIDPTLNPSVYDAEPQYNEQYEIGVKSDWLDNRLNTQISVYDIRKNNIRYQPDAQNNPDEWVVGGQHRSKGLEFSFIGKALENVFVRGGYGYTDATVTRDDVTPQNIGKPLNNTPMHTGNLFIRYLPTDQIYTELGATYVGDAKVYPNGNLNSTATDLKGFTRLDAAIGYSANPWNITLAVNNLTNKEYWRSDSMPGTPRNFLVRVNYQF
;
A
#
# COMPACT_ATOMS: atom_id res chain seq x y z
N MET A 1 -75.14 -30.86 -12.49
CA MET A 1 -74.05 -31.59 -13.19
C MET A 1 -72.78 -30.81 -12.94
N LEU A 2 -72.01 -31.25 -11.93
CA LEU A 2 -70.70 -30.71 -11.58
C LEU A 2 -69.65 -31.48 -12.36
N SER A 3 -68.80 -30.81 -13.16
CA SER A 3 -67.59 -31.38 -13.71
C SER A 3 -66.39 -30.93 -12.92
N LEU A 4 -65.73 -31.91 -12.21
CA LEU A 4 -64.43 -31.76 -11.59
C LEU A 4 -63.35 -31.64 -12.66
N MET A 5 -62.59 -30.54 -12.68
CA MET A 5 -61.31 -30.48 -13.33
C MET A 5 -60.18 -30.89 -12.35
N LEU A 6 -59.60 -32.04 -12.59
CA LEU A 6 -58.37 -32.47 -11.96
C LEU A 6 -57.17 -31.72 -12.59
N ILE A 7 -56.53 -30.89 -11.80
CA ILE A 7 -55.24 -30.30 -12.12
C ILE A 7 -54.16 -31.31 -11.72
N GLN A 8 -53.53 -31.93 -12.68
CA GLN A 8 -52.29 -32.72 -12.43
C GLN A 8 -51.14 -31.75 -12.22
N VAL A 9 -50.66 -31.67 -10.98
CA VAL A 9 -49.39 -31.07 -10.66
C VAL A 9 -48.29 -32.05 -11.07
N GLN A 10 -47.63 -31.81 -12.16
CA GLN A 10 -46.36 -32.49 -12.50
C GLN A 10 -45.30 -31.99 -11.56
N TYR A 11 -44.82 -32.80 -10.67
CA TYR A 11 -43.59 -32.59 -9.96
C TYR A 11 -42.44 -32.74 -10.99
N ALA A 12 -41.83 -31.62 -11.36
CA ALA A 12 -40.55 -31.64 -12.01
C ALA A 12 -39.52 -32.17 -10.99
N VAL A 13 -39.04 -33.36 -11.21
CA VAL A 13 -37.85 -33.88 -10.54
C VAL A 13 -36.69 -33.01 -10.99
N ALA A 14 -36.27 -32.06 -10.16
CA ALA A 14 -35.03 -31.34 -10.37
C ALA A 14 -33.90 -32.35 -10.30
N ASN A 15 -33.13 -32.47 -11.36
CA ASN A 15 -31.92 -33.23 -11.42
C ASN A 15 -31.01 -32.78 -10.25
N GLN A 16 -30.71 -33.75 -9.40
CA GLN A 16 -29.66 -33.65 -8.39
C GLN A 16 -28.28 -33.86 -9.04
N ASP A 17 -27.90 -32.95 -9.91
CA ASP A 17 -26.52 -32.85 -10.38
C ASP A 17 -26.15 -31.39 -10.38
N ASN A 18 -25.53 -30.96 -9.31
CA ASN A 18 -24.65 -29.83 -9.05
C ASN A 18 -24.83 -29.27 -7.63
N LEU A 19 -24.78 -30.11 -6.62
CA LEU A 19 -24.25 -29.70 -5.33
C LEU A 19 -22.73 -29.60 -5.50
N GLN A 20 -22.27 -28.54 -6.15
CA GLN A 20 -20.91 -28.08 -5.92
C GLN A 20 -20.85 -27.72 -4.43
N THR A 21 -20.23 -28.60 -3.66
CA THR A 21 -19.74 -28.31 -2.32
C THR A 21 -19.07 -26.94 -2.39
N ALA A 22 -19.63 -25.97 -1.65
CA ALA A 22 -19.02 -24.67 -1.48
C ALA A 22 -17.81 -24.86 -0.55
N VAL A 23 -16.77 -25.50 -1.05
CA VAL A 23 -15.41 -25.27 -0.59
C VAL A 23 -15.28 -23.76 -0.55
N MET A 24 -14.86 -23.17 0.59
CA MET A 24 -14.37 -21.77 0.58
C MET A 24 -13.60 -21.65 -0.72
N PRO A 25 -14.03 -20.78 -1.64
CA PRO A 25 -13.34 -20.74 -2.90
C PRO A 25 -11.89 -20.41 -2.54
N THR A 26 -11.06 -21.43 -2.50
CA THR A 26 -9.70 -21.24 -2.97
C THR A 26 -9.95 -20.45 -4.23
N ILE A 27 -9.53 -19.19 -4.27
CA ILE A 27 -9.67 -18.41 -5.48
C ILE A 27 -9.20 -19.37 -6.55
N LYS A 28 -10.14 -19.97 -7.29
CA LYS A 28 -9.82 -20.64 -8.53
C LYS A 28 -9.45 -19.48 -9.43
N ILE A 29 -8.22 -19.01 -9.23
CA ILE A 29 -7.52 -18.35 -10.30
C ILE A 29 -7.55 -19.44 -11.33
N GLU A 30 -8.46 -19.28 -12.30
CA GLU A 30 -8.45 -20.13 -13.49
C GLU A 30 -7.00 -20.28 -13.84
N ALA A 31 -6.54 -21.48 -14.15
CA ALA A 31 -5.13 -21.87 -14.28
C ALA A 31 -4.39 -21.09 -15.38
N MET A 32 -4.54 -19.77 -15.38
CA MET A 32 -3.81 -18.85 -16.25
C MET A 32 -2.39 -18.73 -15.73
N SER A 33 -1.46 -18.97 -16.63
CA SER A 33 -0.07 -18.68 -16.38
C SER A 33 0.09 -17.22 -15.91
N GLU A 34 0.95 -16.97 -14.93
CA GLU A 34 1.33 -15.62 -14.52
C GLU A 34 1.97 -14.82 -15.66
N LEU A 35 2.52 -15.50 -16.66
CA LEU A 35 3.10 -14.92 -17.87
C LEU A 35 2.11 -14.78 -19.03
N ASP A 36 0.84 -15.15 -18.81
CA ASP A 36 -0.18 -14.96 -19.83
C ASP A 36 -0.38 -13.47 -20.13
N PRO A 37 -0.27 -13.03 -21.37
CA PRO A 37 -0.34 -11.63 -21.72
C PRO A 37 -1.66 -10.95 -21.37
N ILE A 38 -2.76 -11.69 -21.22
CA ILE A 38 -4.06 -11.12 -20.88
C ILE A 38 -4.40 -11.17 -19.39
N LYS A 39 -3.66 -11.94 -18.55
CA LYS A 39 -3.97 -12.11 -17.12
C LYS A 39 -4.12 -10.76 -16.40
N SER A 40 -3.24 -9.81 -16.64
CA SER A 40 -3.29 -8.47 -16.03
C SER A 40 -4.45 -7.57 -16.53
N TYR A 41 -5.28 -8.07 -17.44
CA TYR A 41 -6.47 -7.43 -17.98
C TYR A 41 -7.77 -8.17 -17.65
N ILE A 42 -7.70 -9.13 -16.74
CA ILE A 42 -8.87 -9.84 -16.20
C ILE A 42 -9.06 -9.38 -14.75
N ASP A 43 -10.30 -9.08 -14.37
CA ASP A 43 -10.60 -8.75 -12.98
C ASP A 43 -10.81 -10.04 -12.17
N TYR A 44 -10.46 -9.96 -10.89
CA TYR A 44 -10.71 -11.04 -9.93
C TYR A 44 -12.11 -10.88 -9.37
N ASP A 45 -12.91 -11.94 -9.38
CA ASP A 45 -14.26 -11.94 -8.80
C ASP A 45 -14.26 -11.69 -7.30
N GLN A 46 -13.22 -12.16 -6.62
CA GLN A 46 -13.02 -12.07 -5.18
C GLN A 46 -11.72 -11.33 -4.85
N ALA A 47 -11.62 -10.81 -3.63
CA ALA A 47 -10.42 -10.19 -3.13
C ALA A 47 -10.13 -10.67 -1.69
N ASN A 48 -8.87 -11.05 -1.43
CA ASN A 48 -8.42 -11.51 -0.12
C ASN A 48 -8.52 -10.40 0.95
N VAL A 49 -8.43 -9.14 0.52
CA VAL A 49 -8.58 -7.96 1.40
C VAL A 49 -9.93 -7.92 2.11
N THR A 50 -10.94 -8.65 1.65
CA THR A 50 -12.27 -8.70 2.29
C THR A 50 -12.40 -9.78 3.36
N ARG A 51 -11.45 -10.73 3.43
CA ARG A 51 -11.36 -11.84 4.40
C ARG A 51 -12.53 -12.84 4.39
N ASN A 52 -13.64 -12.51 3.75
CA ASN A 52 -14.89 -13.28 3.81
C ASN A 52 -15.17 -14.16 2.57
N GLY A 53 -14.32 -14.10 1.54
CA GLY A 53 -14.48 -14.87 0.33
C GLY A 53 -15.68 -14.51 -0.56
N LEU A 54 -16.33 -13.39 -0.29
CA LEU A 54 -17.47 -12.92 -1.08
C LEU A 54 -17.00 -12.34 -2.43
N LYS A 55 -17.91 -12.37 -3.41
CA LYS A 55 -17.66 -11.69 -4.69
C LYS A 55 -17.58 -10.18 -4.48
N LYS A 56 -16.68 -9.51 -5.18
CA LYS A 56 -16.53 -8.04 -5.07
C LYS A 56 -17.86 -7.30 -5.33
N LYS A 57 -18.72 -7.80 -6.22
CA LYS A 57 -20.01 -7.20 -6.49
C LYS A 57 -21.04 -7.32 -5.35
N ASP A 58 -20.82 -8.21 -4.40
CA ASP A 58 -21.64 -8.37 -3.21
C ASP A 58 -21.18 -7.48 -2.04
N ILE A 59 -20.05 -6.80 -2.20
CA ILE A 59 -19.43 -5.99 -1.15
C ILE A 59 -19.72 -4.50 -1.41
N PRO A 60 -20.37 -3.80 -0.45
CA PRO A 60 -20.75 -2.39 -0.60
C PRO A 60 -19.58 -1.42 -0.36
N GLN A 61 -18.43 -1.68 -0.97
CA GLN A 61 -17.22 -0.84 -0.94
C GLN A 61 -16.46 -0.95 -2.26
N THR A 62 -15.69 0.09 -2.57
CA THR A 62 -14.77 0.10 -3.71
C THR A 62 -13.56 -0.80 -3.45
N ILE A 63 -13.30 -1.73 -4.38
CA ILE A 63 -12.17 -2.65 -4.32
C ILE A 63 -11.47 -2.64 -5.68
N ASP A 64 -10.18 -2.26 -5.69
CA ASP A 64 -9.33 -2.37 -6.86
C ASP A 64 -8.39 -3.56 -6.74
N THR A 65 -8.15 -4.26 -7.84
CA THR A 65 -7.17 -5.34 -7.93
C THR A 65 -6.17 -5.03 -9.05
N ILE A 66 -4.88 -5.10 -8.73
CA ILE A 66 -3.79 -4.74 -9.62
C ILE A 66 -2.82 -5.92 -9.70
N ASP A 67 -2.73 -6.56 -10.86
CA ASP A 67 -1.74 -7.58 -11.14
C ASP A 67 -0.35 -6.94 -11.23
N VAL A 68 0.61 -7.45 -10.46
CA VAL A 68 1.96 -6.88 -10.36
C VAL A 68 2.76 -7.07 -11.64
N GLN A 69 2.53 -8.15 -12.40
CA GLN A 69 3.22 -8.40 -13.67
C GLN A 69 2.98 -7.29 -14.70
N LYS A 70 1.81 -6.61 -14.63
CA LYS A 70 1.51 -5.44 -15.44
C LYS A 70 2.59 -4.36 -15.36
N TYR A 71 3.16 -4.14 -14.19
CA TYR A 71 4.17 -3.12 -13.95
C TYR A 71 5.60 -3.68 -13.97
N LYS A 72 5.77 -4.97 -13.67
CA LYS A 72 7.08 -5.63 -13.76
C LYS A 72 7.63 -5.69 -15.19
N ILE A 73 6.78 -5.76 -16.21
CA ILE A 73 7.23 -5.67 -17.61
C ILE A 73 7.93 -4.33 -17.90
N TYR A 74 7.59 -3.27 -17.17
CA TYR A 74 8.22 -1.96 -17.24
C TYR A 74 9.36 -1.77 -16.24
N GLY A 75 9.74 -2.81 -15.46
CA GLY A 75 10.81 -2.75 -14.48
C GLY A 75 10.44 -2.04 -13.17
N ALA A 76 9.14 -1.85 -12.89
CA ALA A 76 8.71 -1.26 -11.63
C ALA A 76 8.79 -2.29 -10.50
N ASN A 77 9.57 -1.97 -9.47
CA ASN A 77 9.66 -2.75 -8.21
C ASN A 77 9.21 -1.93 -6.99
N ASP A 78 9.01 -0.63 -7.17
CA ASP A 78 8.56 0.33 -6.15
C ASP A 78 7.03 0.39 -6.15
N LEU A 79 6.42 0.12 -5.00
CA LEU A 79 4.95 0.12 -4.83
C LEU A 79 4.34 1.49 -5.20
N SER A 80 5.01 2.61 -4.88
CA SER A 80 4.54 3.94 -5.24
C SER A 80 4.54 4.19 -6.76
N VAL A 81 5.43 3.55 -7.52
CA VAL A 81 5.43 3.62 -8.98
C VAL A 81 4.31 2.78 -9.57
N MET A 82 4.07 1.58 -9.02
CA MET A 82 2.99 0.70 -9.49
C MET A 82 1.61 1.30 -9.27
N LEU A 83 1.42 2.03 -8.19
CA LEU A 83 0.13 2.65 -7.83
C LEU A 83 -0.08 4.04 -8.43
N GLN A 84 0.91 4.60 -9.13
CA GLN A 84 0.82 5.93 -9.73
C GLN A 84 -0.30 6.01 -10.77
N GLY A 85 -1.17 7.01 -10.64
CA GLY A 85 -2.33 7.18 -11.53
C GLY A 85 -3.53 6.28 -11.19
N THR A 86 -3.47 5.41 -10.19
CA THR A 86 -4.64 4.67 -9.72
C THR A 86 -5.69 5.64 -9.16
N PRO A 87 -6.98 5.50 -9.49
CA PRO A 87 -8.03 6.39 -9.00
C PRO A 87 -8.02 6.53 -7.47
N GLY A 88 -8.05 7.76 -6.95
CA GLY A 88 -8.05 8.03 -5.51
C GLY A 88 -6.75 7.67 -4.77
N VAL A 89 -5.69 7.30 -5.49
CA VAL A 89 -4.36 7.03 -4.91
C VAL A 89 -3.42 8.17 -5.28
N SER A 90 -2.80 8.79 -4.28
CA SER A 90 -1.68 9.69 -4.47
C SER A 90 -0.38 9.05 -4.01
N THR A 91 0.67 9.26 -4.78
CA THR A 91 2.00 8.70 -4.50
C THR A 91 3.02 9.82 -4.41
N ASN A 92 3.96 9.68 -3.50
CA ASN A 92 5.07 10.59 -3.30
C ASN A 92 6.37 9.80 -3.23
N TYR A 93 7.47 10.40 -3.64
CA TYR A 93 8.76 9.80 -3.36
C TYR A 93 9.08 9.95 -1.86
N ASP A 94 9.21 8.84 -1.19
CA ASP A 94 9.77 8.77 0.17
C ASP A 94 11.09 8.00 0.11
N THR A 95 12.15 8.57 0.66
CA THR A 95 13.48 7.92 0.66
C THR A 95 13.48 6.63 1.48
N ARG A 96 12.66 6.55 2.52
CA ARG A 96 12.66 5.45 3.50
C ARG A 96 11.47 4.51 3.34
N GLY A 97 10.30 5.03 2.98
CA GLY A 97 9.05 4.29 2.87
C GLY A 97 8.46 4.26 1.46
N ASP A 98 7.21 3.88 1.34
CA ASP A 98 6.51 3.78 0.05
C ASP A 98 5.82 5.07 -0.40
N GLY A 99 5.51 5.98 0.52
CA GLY A 99 4.95 7.30 0.21
C GLY A 99 3.57 7.26 -0.46
N ILE A 100 2.59 6.56 0.13
CA ILE A 100 1.28 6.34 -0.46
C ILE A 100 0.19 6.96 0.41
N SER A 101 -0.79 7.58 -0.24
CA SER A 101 -2.04 8.02 0.39
C SER A 101 -3.25 7.53 -0.40
N LEU A 102 -4.30 7.15 0.30
CA LEU A 102 -5.58 6.72 -0.26
C LEU A 102 -6.64 7.77 0.06
N ARG A 103 -7.34 8.26 -0.97
CA ARG A 103 -8.37 9.30 -0.81
C ARG A 103 -7.91 10.50 0.02
N GLY A 104 -6.62 10.89 -0.11
CA GLY A 104 -6.02 12.01 0.62
C GLY A 104 -5.48 11.70 2.02
N PHE A 105 -5.64 10.47 2.54
CA PHE A 105 -5.13 10.05 3.84
C PHE A 105 -3.93 9.12 3.70
N LYS A 106 -2.88 9.40 4.47
CA LYS A 106 -1.60 8.68 4.40
C LYS A 106 -1.76 7.23 4.84
N ALA A 107 -1.28 6.27 4.03
CA ALA A 107 -1.45 4.83 4.23
C ALA A 107 -0.14 4.06 4.46
N ASP A 108 0.99 4.63 4.08
CA ASP A 108 2.27 3.95 3.87
C ASP A 108 2.90 3.26 5.11
N GLU A 109 2.52 3.65 6.31
CA GLU A 109 3.15 3.09 7.52
C GLU A 109 2.23 2.18 8.35
N GLY A 110 0.94 2.18 8.07
CA GLY A 110 -0.03 1.50 8.91
C GLY A 110 -1.14 0.76 8.21
N ASP A 111 -1.36 1.05 6.94
CA ASP A 111 -2.48 0.50 6.17
C ASP A 111 -2.00 -0.38 5.00
N ILE A 112 -0.72 -0.79 5.03
CA ILE A 112 -0.16 -1.78 4.09
C ILE A 112 -0.06 -3.13 4.79
N TYR A 113 -0.58 -4.13 4.14
CA TYR A 113 -0.65 -5.51 4.59
C TYR A 113 -0.05 -6.44 3.55
N ARG A 114 0.44 -7.58 4.01
CA ARG A 114 0.85 -8.70 3.17
C ARG A 114 0.07 -9.93 3.63
N ASP A 115 -0.78 -10.46 2.75
CA ASP A 115 -1.68 -11.58 3.06
C ASP A 115 -2.48 -11.38 4.35
N GLY A 116 -3.00 -10.17 4.56
CA GLY A 116 -3.78 -9.81 5.75
C GLY A 116 -2.96 -9.48 7.00
N VAL A 117 -1.63 -9.61 6.96
CA VAL A 117 -0.73 -9.25 8.08
C VAL A 117 -0.21 -7.83 7.89
N ARG A 118 -0.36 -7.00 8.91
CA ARG A 118 0.12 -5.60 8.89
C ARG A 118 1.64 -5.54 8.75
N GLU A 119 2.11 -4.80 7.77
CA GLU A 119 3.52 -4.49 7.59
C GLU A 119 3.87 -3.14 8.21
N SER A 120 3.96 -3.10 9.54
CA SER A 120 4.32 -1.89 10.29
C SER A 120 5.74 -1.44 9.99
N GLY A 121 5.94 -0.12 10.01
CA GLY A 121 7.25 0.52 9.89
C GLY A 121 7.46 1.26 8.57
N GLN A 122 8.35 2.24 8.64
CA GLN A 122 8.76 3.06 7.49
C GLN A 122 9.91 2.36 6.77
N LEU A 123 9.59 1.43 5.87
CA LEU A 123 10.55 0.75 5.01
C LEU A 123 9.94 0.55 3.62
N ARG A 124 10.79 0.37 2.62
CA ARG A 124 10.33 -0.01 1.30
C ARG A 124 10.09 -1.51 1.24
N ARG A 125 9.05 -1.88 0.51
CA ARG A 125 8.60 -3.26 0.39
C ARG A 125 8.88 -3.77 -1.01
N SER A 126 9.57 -4.91 -1.07
CA SER A 126 9.73 -5.62 -2.33
C SER A 126 8.39 -6.19 -2.80
N THR A 127 8.19 -6.18 -4.11
CA THR A 127 7.07 -6.85 -4.76
C THR A 127 7.47 -8.14 -5.47
N ALA A 128 8.68 -8.65 -5.20
CA ALA A 128 9.26 -9.77 -5.92
C ALA A 128 8.43 -11.06 -5.82
N ASN A 129 7.89 -11.38 -4.64
CA ASN A 129 7.00 -12.52 -4.43
C ASN A 129 5.51 -12.15 -4.43
N VAL A 130 5.15 -10.93 -4.84
CA VAL A 130 3.76 -10.48 -4.88
C VAL A 130 3.13 -10.84 -6.23
N GLU A 131 1.95 -11.44 -6.21
CA GLU A 131 1.16 -11.71 -7.41
C GLU A 131 0.31 -10.50 -7.78
N ARG A 132 -0.41 -9.95 -6.80
CA ARG A 132 -1.31 -8.81 -6.99
C ARG A 132 -1.40 -7.92 -5.76
N ILE A 133 -1.82 -6.70 -5.99
CA ILE A 133 -2.12 -5.71 -4.96
C ILE A 133 -3.63 -5.50 -4.96
N GLU A 134 -4.25 -5.59 -3.79
CA GLU A 134 -5.67 -5.35 -3.58
C GLU A 134 -5.84 -4.11 -2.72
N ILE A 135 -6.73 -3.20 -3.11
CA ILE A 135 -6.98 -1.96 -2.38
C ILE A 135 -8.46 -1.92 -1.99
N LEU A 136 -8.73 -2.05 -0.70
CA LEU A 136 -10.05 -1.79 -0.13
C LEU A 136 -10.11 -0.32 0.28
N LYS A 137 -10.90 0.48 -0.43
CA LYS A 137 -10.96 1.94 -0.24
C LYS A 137 -11.97 2.35 0.82
N GLY A 138 -11.60 3.37 1.59
CA GLY A 138 -12.37 3.86 2.73
C GLY A 138 -12.10 3.11 4.04
N PRO A 139 -12.75 3.52 5.14
CA PRO A 139 -12.56 2.94 6.45
C PRO A 139 -12.76 1.42 6.47
N ALA A 140 -11.75 0.67 6.92
CA ALA A 140 -11.72 -0.79 6.90
C ALA A 140 -11.52 -1.42 8.29
N SER A 141 -11.77 -0.67 9.36
CA SER A 141 -11.48 -1.12 10.73
C SER A 141 -12.24 -2.37 11.14
N VAL A 142 -13.41 -2.64 10.60
CA VAL A 142 -14.16 -3.89 10.90
C VAL A 142 -13.29 -5.12 10.60
N LEU A 143 -12.47 -5.09 9.57
CA LEU A 143 -11.62 -6.21 9.17
C LEU A 143 -10.18 -6.07 9.66
N TYR A 144 -9.65 -4.84 9.75
CA TYR A 144 -8.22 -4.57 9.92
C TYR A 144 -7.85 -3.80 11.19
N GLY A 145 -8.85 -3.37 11.99
CA GLY A 145 -8.62 -2.57 13.19
C GLY A 145 -8.16 -1.15 12.88
N ARG A 146 -7.20 -0.64 13.66
CA ARG A 146 -6.71 0.74 13.51
C ARG A 146 -6.23 1.06 12.09
N GLY A 147 -6.54 2.26 11.59
CA GLY A 147 -6.09 2.70 10.26
C GLY A 147 -6.31 4.19 10.01
N ALA A 148 -5.66 4.73 8.98
CA ALA A 148 -5.73 6.14 8.63
C ALA A 148 -7.07 6.57 8.01
N GLY A 149 -7.90 5.61 7.59
CA GLY A 149 -9.26 5.84 7.10
C GLY A 149 -9.41 5.98 5.60
N GLY A 150 -8.33 6.14 4.84
CA GLY A 150 -8.38 6.20 3.37
C GLY A 150 -8.60 4.83 2.71
N GLY A 151 -8.21 3.75 3.40
CA GLY A 151 -8.32 2.38 2.90
C GLY A 151 -7.17 1.50 3.36
N VAL A 152 -7.13 0.29 2.85
CA VAL A 152 -6.12 -0.74 3.11
C VAL A 152 -5.53 -1.23 1.79
N ILE A 153 -4.22 -1.38 1.74
CA ILE A 153 -3.49 -2.00 0.63
C ILE A 153 -3.02 -3.37 1.10
N ASN A 154 -3.47 -4.43 0.43
CA ASN A 154 -3.05 -5.79 0.73
C ASN A 154 -2.25 -6.38 -0.44
N MET A 155 -1.01 -6.74 -0.19
CA MET A 155 -0.16 -7.47 -1.14
C MET A 155 -0.42 -8.96 -0.98
N VAL A 156 -0.90 -9.60 -2.02
CA VAL A 156 -1.14 -11.05 -2.05
C VAL A 156 0.10 -11.72 -2.60
N THR A 157 0.71 -12.60 -1.79
CA THR A 157 1.96 -13.27 -2.18
C THR A 157 1.72 -14.57 -2.91
N LYS A 158 2.73 -15.00 -3.62
CA LYS A 158 2.81 -16.30 -4.27
C LYS A 158 3.24 -17.36 -3.25
N PHE A 159 2.45 -18.38 -3.08
CA PHE A 159 2.78 -19.54 -2.25
C PHE A 159 2.57 -20.86 -3.01
N ALA A 160 3.05 -21.97 -2.45
CA ALA A 160 2.91 -23.29 -3.05
C ALA A 160 1.44 -23.60 -3.31
N ASN A 161 1.13 -24.08 -4.51
CA ASN A 161 -0.22 -24.45 -4.91
C ASN A 161 -0.19 -25.65 -5.88
N PHE A 162 -1.37 -26.12 -6.27
CA PHE A 162 -1.51 -27.34 -7.06
C PHE A 162 -1.80 -27.08 -8.56
N ASP A 163 -1.66 -25.81 -8.99
CA ASP A 163 -2.08 -25.40 -10.34
C ASP A 163 -0.99 -24.60 -11.11
N SER A 164 -0.12 -23.85 -10.40
CA SER A 164 0.85 -22.96 -11.03
C SER A 164 2.00 -23.69 -11.71
N LYS A 165 2.44 -23.15 -12.85
CA LYS A 165 3.64 -23.60 -13.57
C LYS A 165 4.88 -22.90 -13.00
N SER A 166 6.02 -23.55 -13.21
CA SER A 166 7.33 -23.01 -12.88
C SER A 166 7.84 -22.05 -13.96
N SER A 167 8.61 -21.03 -13.55
CA SER A 167 9.29 -20.14 -14.48
C SER A 167 10.62 -19.62 -13.94
N ILE A 168 11.53 -19.32 -14.86
CA ILE A 168 12.74 -18.58 -14.59
C ILE A 168 12.78 -17.38 -15.54
N GLY A 169 13.33 -16.27 -15.09
CA GLY A 169 13.36 -15.05 -15.88
C GLY A 169 14.63 -14.24 -15.68
N MET A 170 15.00 -13.46 -16.68
CA MET A 170 16.06 -12.47 -16.64
C MET A 170 15.56 -11.18 -17.27
N TYR A 171 16.09 -10.06 -16.82
CA TYR A 171 15.82 -8.77 -17.44
C TYR A 171 17.06 -7.88 -17.43
N ALA A 172 17.10 -7.00 -18.43
CA ALA A 172 18.12 -5.97 -18.54
C ALA A 172 17.53 -4.69 -19.15
N GLY A 173 17.99 -3.54 -18.70
CA GLY A 173 17.46 -2.27 -19.16
C GLY A 173 18.38 -1.08 -18.95
N SER A 174 17.84 0.11 -19.15
CA SER A 174 18.52 1.37 -18.94
C SER A 174 19.04 1.50 -17.50
N TYR A 175 20.13 2.24 -17.34
CA TYR A 175 20.76 2.51 -16.05
C TYR A 175 21.24 1.24 -15.35
N GLU A 176 21.84 0.32 -16.14
CA GLU A 176 22.43 -0.93 -15.62
C GLU A 176 21.42 -1.76 -14.79
N ASN A 177 20.13 -1.64 -15.09
CA ASN A 177 19.10 -2.40 -14.42
C ASN A 177 19.14 -3.85 -14.94
N ILE A 178 19.67 -4.75 -14.14
CA ILE A 178 19.83 -6.17 -14.46
C ILE A 178 19.25 -7.00 -13.31
N GLY A 179 18.49 -8.04 -13.63
CA GLY A 179 17.96 -8.94 -12.61
C GLY A 179 17.62 -10.32 -13.14
N ALA A 180 17.54 -11.25 -12.20
CA ALA A 180 17.08 -12.61 -12.43
C ALA A 180 15.96 -12.95 -11.45
N THR A 181 14.96 -13.69 -11.93
CA THR A 181 13.80 -14.12 -11.15
C THR A 181 13.64 -15.63 -11.27
N LEU A 182 13.17 -16.25 -10.19
CA LEU A 182 12.77 -17.64 -10.20
C LEU A 182 11.40 -17.78 -9.52
N ASP A 183 10.61 -18.70 -10.05
CA ASP A 183 9.30 -19.08 -9.51
C ASP A 183 9.08 -20.57 -9.80
N LEU A 184 9.51 -21.39 -8.88
CA LEU A 184 9.51 -22.84 -9.01
C LEU A 184 8.41 -23.42 -8.14
N ASN A 185 7.30 -23.85 -8.75
CA ASN A 185 6.21 -24.54 -8.07
C ASN A 185 6.21 -26.00 -8.48
N GLN A 186 6.41 -26.88 -7.52
CA GLN A 186 6.48 -28.33 -7.74
C GLN A 186 5.39 -29.05 -6.94
N ILE A 187 4.53 -29.75 -7.63
CA ILE A 187 3.57 -30.67 -7.04
C ILE A 187 4.33 -31.97 -6.73
N ILE A 188 4.42 -32.34 -5.44
CA ILE A 188 5.09 -33.54 -4.96
C ILE A 188 4.18 -34.73 -5.16
N ASN A 189 2.91 -34.59 -4.76
CA ASN A 189 1.82 -35.53 -4.92
C ASN A 189 0.48 -34.80 -4.74
N ASP A 190 -0.62 -35.55 -4.71
CA ASP A 190 -1.97 -34.96 -4.59
C ASP A 190 -2.19 -34.10 -3.33
N ASN A 191 -1.40 -34.35 -2.29
CA ASN A 191 -1.54 -33.69 -0.98
C ASN A 191 -0.49 -32.61 -0.74
N TRP A 192 0.68 -32.64 -1.39
CA TRP A 192 1.79 -31.76 -1.08
C TRP A 192 2.31 -31.01 -2.30
N ALA A 193 2.48 -29.72 -2.14
CA ALA A 193 3.17 -28.86 -3.09
C ALA A 193 4.22 -28.00 -2.39
N ILE A 194 5.30 -27.68 -3.10
CA ILE A 194 6.34 -26.75 -2.65
C ILE A 194 6.51 -25.66 -3.69
N ARG A 195 6.84 -24.46 -3.26
CA ARG A 195 7.19 -23.35 -4.16
C ARG A 195 8.40 -22.60 -3.62
N LEU A 196 9.24 -22.17 -4.53
CA LEU A 196 10.36 -21.27 -4.25
C LEU A 196 10.26 -20.08 -5.19
N THR A 197 10.03 -18.90 -4.65
CA THR A 197 10.12 -17.65 -5.42
C THR A 197 11.37 -16.87 -5.01
N GLY A 198 11.99 -16.17 -5.97
CA GLY A 198 13.17 -15.38 -5.69
C GLY A 198 13.44 -14.33 -6.75
N GLU A 199 14.15 -13.28 -6.35
CA GLU A 199 14.66 -12.23 -7.23
C GLU A 199 16.02 -11.74 -6.71
N LYS A 200 16.96 -11.61 -7.62
CA LYS A 200 18.20 -10.87 -7.40
C LYS A 200 18.33 -9.83 -8.49
N ALA A 201 18.53 -8.57 -8.10
CA ALA A 201 18.60 -7.46 -9.04
C ALA A 201 19.60 -6.41 -8.56
N ASP A 202 20.20 -5.76 -9.54
CA ASP A 202 21.06 -4.60 -9.38
C ASP A 202 20.61 -3.51 -10.35
N SER A 203 20.52 -2.27 -9.89
CA SER A 203 20.10 -1.16 -10.71
C SER A 203 20.72 0.15 -10.27
N ASN A 204 21.11 0.96 -11.23
CA ASN A 204 21.44 2.35 -11.02
C ASN A 204 20.25 3.26 -11.35
N SER A 205 20.36 4.53 -11.01
CA SER A 205 19.42 5.57 -11.38
C SER A 205 19.96 6.43 -12.52
N PHE A 206 19.09 7.18 -13.19
CA PHE A 206 19.52 8.28 -14.07
C PHE A 206 20.22 9.40 -13.29
N ARG A 207 20.06 9.42 -11.96
CA ARG A 207 20.75 10.34 -11.05
C ARG A 207 22.08 9.72 -10.63
N LYS A 208 23.14 10.53 -10.71
CA LYS A 208 24.53 10.07 -10.52
C LYS A 208 24.76 9.57 -9.09
N GLY A 209 25.36 8.40 -8.96
CA GLY A 209 25.73 7.81 -7.67
C GLY A 209 24.57 7.17 -6.89
N ILE A 210 23.39 7.07 -7.49
CA ILE A 210 22.23 6.42 -6.88
C ILE A 210 22.07 5.02 -7.47
N GLY A 211 22.01 4.02 -6.58
CA GLY A 211 21.81 2.62 -6.94
C GLY A 211 20.97 1.87 -5.91
N SER A 212 20.54 0.67 -6.28
CA SER A 212 19.85 -0.25 -5.38
C SER A 212 20.12 -1.70 -5.76
N GLN A 213 20.16 -2.57 -4.75
CA GLN A 213 20.27 -4.02 -4.88
C GLN A 213 19.10 -4.69 -4.16
N ILE A 214 18.51 -5.70 -4.79
CA ILE A 214 17.41 -6.48 -4.26
C ILE A 214 17.84 -7.92 -4.16
N GLU A 215 17.62 -8.54 -2.99
CA GLU A 215 17.77 -9.97 -2.78
C GLU A 215 16.52 -10.48 -2.06
N MET A 216 15.74 -11.33 -2.72
CA MET A 216 14.54 -11.92 -2.14
C MET A 216 14.51 -13.41 -2.37
N LEU A 217 14.14 -14.16 -1.34
CA LEU A 217 13.91 -15.60 -1.40
C LEU A 217 12.71 -15.96 -0.54
N SER A 218 11.76 -16.71 -1.10
CA SER A 218 10.52 -17.06 -0.40
C SER A 218 10.12 -18.51 -0.69
N PRO A 219 10.63 -19.48 0.09
CA PRO A 219 10.14 -20.85 0.07
C PRO A 219 8.80 -20.99 0.76
N SER A 220 7.94 -21.86 0.23
CA SER A 220 6.66 -22.23 0.83
C SER A 220 6.33 -23.69 0.61
N ILE A 221 5.48 -24.22 1.47
CA ILE A 221 4.94 -25.57 1.41
C ILE A 221 3.45 -25.51 1.67
N SER A 222 2.68 -26.30 0.93
CA SER A 222 1.24 -26.45 1.12
C SER A 222 0.86 -27.92 1.23
N TYR A 223 -0.09 -28.17 2.13
CA TYR A 223 -0.73 -29.47 2.31
C TYR A 223 -2.23 -29.35 2.04
N ARG A 224 -2.77 -30.28 1.28
CA ARG A 224 -4.21 -30.44 1.03
C ARG A 224 -4.61 -31.86 1.40
N SER A 225 -5.68 -32.03 2.21
CA SER A 225 -6.20 -33.38 2.55
C SER A 225 -6.85 -34.03 1.35
N ASP A 226 -6.99 -35.38 1.36
CA ASP A 226 -7.60 -36.15 0.28
C ASP A 226 -9.05 -35.76 0.00
N ASP A 227 -9.77 -35.33 1.03
CA ASP A 227 -11.15 -34.84 0.92
C ASP A 227 -11.23 -33.28 0.65
N GLU A 228 -10.09 -32.66 0.40
CA GLU A 228 -9.92 -31.21 0.14
C GLU A 228 -10.45 -30.27 1.24
N LYS A 229 -10.84 -30.80 2.41
CA LYS A 229 -11.37 -30.01 3.52
C LYS A 229 -10.32 -29.23 4.28
N ILE A 230 -9.07 -29.70 4.26
CA ILE A 230 -7.94 -29.03 4.92
C ILE A 230 -6.99 -28.52 3.85
N LEU A 231 -6.70 -27.21 3.93
CA LEU A 231 -5.61 -26.56 3.22
C LEU A 231 -4.72 -25.87 4.23
N TRP A 232 -3.48 -26.31 4.34
CA TRP A 232 -2.47 -25.69 5.20
C TRP A 232 -1.29 -25.21 4.36
N THR A 233 -0.85 -23.99 4.60
CA THR A 233 0.29 -23.38 3.90
C THR A 233 1.23 -22.74 4.90
N THR A 234 2.53 -22.93 4.72
CA THR A 234 3.57 -22.20 5.47
C THR A 234 4.57 -21.62 4.49
N GLN A 235 4.94 -20.37 4.73
CA GLN A 235 5.87 -19.60 3.91
C GLN A 235 6.89 -18.88 4.80
N TYR A 236 8.14 -18.93 4.40
CA TYR A 236 9.19 -18.03 4.88
C TYR A 236 9.52 -17.04 3.77
N THR A 237 9.76 -15.79 4.11
CA THR A 237 10.24 -14.77 3.17
C THR A 237 11.45 -14.06 3.79
N TYR A 238 12.55 -14.06 3.06
CA TYR A 238 13.70 -13.18 3.26
C TYR A 238 13.70 -12.14 2.15
N ASP A 239 13.77 -10.86 2.51
CA ASP A 239 13.75 -9.74 1.57
C ASP A 239 14.75 -8.69 2.05
N LYS A 240 15.75 -8.39 1.23
CA LYS A 240 16.79 -7.42 1.52
C LYS A 240 16.86 -6.39 0.38
N LEU A 241 16.83 -5.13 0.75
CA LEU A 241 16.94 -4.00 -0.16
C LEU A 241 18.04 -3.05 0.32
N GLU A 242 19.15 -3.02 -0.38
CA GLU A 242 20.25 -2.06 -0.17
C GLU A 242 20.13 -0.93 -1.20
N ARG A 243 20.30 0.32 -0.77
CA ARG A 243 20.19 1.46 -1.69
C ARG A 243 20.93 2.69 -1.19
N THR A 244 21.35 3.51 -2.16
CA THR A 244 21.84 4.86 -1.90
C THR A 244 20.61 5.80 -1.74
N PRO A 245 20.44 6.50 -0.62
CA PRO A 245 19.33 7.42 -0.42
C PRO A 245 19.47 8.66 -1.29
N ASP A 246 18.46 8.94 -2.14
CA ASP A 246 18.40 10.20 -2.88
C ASP A 246 17.49 11.17 -2.13
N ARG A 247 18.08 11.98 -1.25
CA ARG A 247 17.36 12.86 -0.34
C ARG A 247 17.84 14.30 -0.45
N GLY A 248 17.48 14.92 -1.58
CA GLY A 248 17.81 16.32 -1.86
C GLY A 248 16.84 17.32 -1.24
N PRO A 249 17.15 18.63 -1.30
CA PRO A 249 16.20 19.70 -1.01
C PRO A 249 15.14 19.80 -2.10
N SER A 250 14.08 20.56 -1.84
CA SER A 250 13.14 20.96 -2.89
C SER A 250 13.88 21.67 -4.03
N TYR A 251 13.61 21.28 -5.27
CA TYR A 251 14.25 21.89 -6.45
C TYR A 251 13.91 23.36 -6.63
N GLN A 252 12.80 23.82 -6.07
CA GLN A 252 12.47 25.27 -6.06
C GLN A 252 13.41 26.07 -5.17
N ASN A 253 14.08 25.42 -4.22
CA ASN A 253 15.07 26.03 -3.33
C ASN A 253 16.51 25.86 -3.85
N LEU A 254 16.68 25.32 -5.05
CA LEU A 254 17.98 25.21 -5.71
C LEU A 254 18.23 26.39 -6.65
N PRO A 255 19.49 26.77 -6.89
CA PRO A 255 19.80 27.77 -7.89
C PRO A 255 19.41 27.27 -9.29
N ASN A 256 19.18 28.21 -10.21
CA ASN A 256 18.82 27.91 -11.58
C ASN A 256 19.85 27.03 -12.28
N ASN A 257 19.37 26.20 -13.22
CA ASN A 257 20.20 25.33 -14.06
C ASN A 257 20.95 24.19 -13.35
N VAL A 258 20.58 23.83 -12.12
CA VAL A 258 21.04 22.58 -11.50
C VAL A 258 20.44 21.41 -12.27
N SER A 259 21.31 20.48 -12.71
CA SER A 259 20.87 19.33 -13.50
C SER A 259 20.02 18.37 -12.69
N ILE A 260 18.87 17.94 -13.23
CA ILE A 260 18.05 16.89 -12.63
C ILE A 260 18.78 15.54 -12.50
N LYS A 261 19.93 15.36 -13.18
CA LYS A 261 20.79 14.19 -13.07
C LYS A 261 21.70 14.22 -11.84
N ASN A 262 21.82 15.37 -11.18
CA ASN A 262 22.63 15.49 -9.96
C ASN A 262 21.84 15.00 -8.77
N ALA A 263 22.34 13.98 -8.07
CA ALA A 263 21.88 13.57 -6.76
C ALA A 263 22.72 14.25 -5.67
N PHE A 264 22.16 14.31 -4.47
CA PHE A 264 22.80 14.99 -3.34
C PHE A 264 23.18 14.01 -2.22
N ALA A 265 23.19 12.71 -2.53
CA ALA A 265 23.75 11.67 -1.68
C ALA A 265 25.27 11.60 -1.85
N ARG A 266 25.93 11.13 -0.82
CA ARG A 266 27.36 10.85 -0.83
C ARG A 266 27.60 9.36 -1.07
N ASN A 267 28.80 8.98 -1.45
CA ASN A 267 29.18 7.59 -1.65
C ASN A 267 29.19 6.76 -0.34
N THR A 268 29.17 7.43 0.80
CA THR A 268 29.07 6.81 2.13
C THR A 268 27.62 6.67 2.63
N ASP A 269 26.66 7.29 1.94
CA ASP A 269 25.26 7.26 2.33
C ASP A 269 24.63 5.92 1.93
N PHE A 270 23.88 5.30 2.82
CA PHE A 270 23.18 4.05 2.57
C PHE A 270 21.86 3.96 3.35
N ILE A 271 20.96 3.13 2.85
CA ILE A 271 19.79 2.60 3.55
C ILE A 271 19.71 1.11 3.24
N ASP A 272 19.71 0.31 4.29
CA ASP A 272 19.53 -1.14 4.23
C ASP A 272 18.23 -1.50 4.93
N ASP A 273 17.32 -2.12 4.17
CA ASP A 273 16.10 -2.71 4.67
C ASP A 273 16.22 -4.24 4.60
N GLU A 274 16.00 -4.92 5.73
CA GLU A 274 15.95 -6.38 5.81
C GLU A 274 14.65 -6.81 6.44
N LEU A 275 13.92 -7.68 5.77
CA LEU A 275 12.64 -8.22 6.20
C LEU A 275 12.70 -9.74 6.23
N GLN A 276 12.33 -10.33 7.37
CA GLN A 276 12.13 -11.76 7.51
C GLN A 276 10.72 -12.02 8.04
N THR A 277 9.98 -12.87 7.35
CA THR A 277 8.61 -13.22 7.74
C THR A 277 8.41 -14.72 7.67
N VAL A 278 7.87 -15.29 8.74
CA VAL A 278 7.27 -16.64 8.72
C VAL A 278 5.78 -16.46 8.85
N ARG A 279 5.03 -17.11 7.96
CA ARG A 279 3.58 -17.14 8.01
C ARG A 279 3.08 -18.55 7.84
N THR A 280 2.05 -18.90 8.60
CA THR A 280 1.27 -20.13 8.42
C THR A 280 -0.21 -19.78 8.30
N ASP A 281 -0.93 -20.53 7.47
CA ASP A 281 -2.33 -20.32 7.16
C ASP A 281 -3.01 -21.69 7.08
N LEU A 282 -4.05 -21.91 7.86
CA LEU A 282 -4.84 -23.14 7.92
C LEU A 282 -6.30 -22.84 7.62
N LYS A 283 -6.85 -23.47 6.62
CA LYS A 283 -8.27 -23.47 6.31
C LYS A 283 -8.82 -24.87 6.51
N TYR A 284 -9.93 -24.97 7.21
CA TYR A 284 -10.57 -26.25 7.51
C TYR A 284 -12.09 -26.15 7.37
N GLU A 285 -12.67 -26.87 6.39
CA GLU A 285 -14.10 -27.09 6.28
C GLU A 285 -14.54 -28.15 7.28
N PHE A 286 -14.94 -27.73 8.47
CA PHE A 286 -15.33 -28.66 9.56
C PHE A 286 -16.77 -29.16 9.45
N ALA A 287 -17.61 -28.46 8.68
CA ALA A 287 -18.96 -28.87 8.32
C ALA A 287 -19.33 -28.29 6.94
N PRO A 288 -20.31 -28.84 6.23
CA PRO A 288 -20.77 -28.28 4.95
C PRO A 288 -21.09 -26.78 5.07
N ASN A 289 -20.46 -25.96 4.23
CA ASN A 289 -20.57 -24.50 4.22
C ASN A 289 -20.01 -23.77 5.47
N TRP A 290 -19.30 -24.46 6.37
CA TRP A 290 -18.66 -23.87 7.54
C TRP A 290 -17.17 -24.10 7.52
N ASN A 291 -16.42 -23.01 7.55
CA ASN A 291 -14.97 -23.02 7.47
C ASN A 291 -14.37 -22.34 8.69
N PHE A 292 -13.37 -22.99 9.25
CA PHE A 292 -12.44 -22.39 10.21
C PHE A 292 -11.18 -21.95 9.48
N HIS A 293 -10.72 -20.74 9.77
CA HIS A 293 -9.48 -20.22 9.28
C HIS A 293 -8.62 -19.75 10.46
N TRP A 294 -7.36 -20.11 10.41
CA TRP A 294 -6.33 -19.61 11.33
C TRP A 294 -5.11 -19.17 10.53
N ALA A 295 -4.67 -17.94 10.76
CA ALA A 295 -3.42 -17.43 10.23
C ALA A 295 -2.55 -16.91 11.36
N ALA A 296 -1.29 -17.29 11.36
CA ALA A 296 -0.29 -16.81 12.30
C ALA A 296 0.95 -16.31 11.54
N SER A 297 1.55 -15.24 12.03
CA SER A 297 2.78 -14.70 11.45
C SER A 297 3.73 -14.18 12.51
N TYR A 298 5.02 -14.35 12.23
CA TYR A 298 6.09 -13.63 12.87
C TYR A 298 6.88 -12.86 11.81
N ARG A 299 7.04 -11.57 12.03
CA ARG A 299 7.76 -10.66 11.13
C ARG A 299 8.84 -9.92 11.90
N GLN A 300 10.03 -9.87 11.33
CA GLN A 300 11.13 -9.03 11.78
C GLN A 300 11.53 -8.12 10.62
N ALA A 301 11.57 -6.81 10.86
CA ALA A 301 11.98 -5.82 9.89
C ALA A 301 13.05 -4.92 10.51
N TYR A 302 14.19 -4.89 9.88
CA TYR A 302 15.33 -4.06 10.27
C TYR A 302 15.59 -3.01 9.21
N GLN A 303 15.71 -1.75 9.62
CA GLN A 303 16.18 -0.67 8.76
C GLN A 303 17.39 -0.03 9.41
N ASN A 304 18.46 0.08 8.65
CA ASN A 304 19.66 0.81 9.02
C ASN A 304 19.95 1.85 7.93
N PHE A 305 20.06 3.09 8.34
CA PHE A 305 20.50 4.11 7.42
C PHE A 305 21.50 5.07 8.05
N ASP A 306 22.31 5.63 7.16
CA ASP A 306 23.35 6.60 7.47
C ASP A 306 23.43 7.54 6.28
N ASN A 307 23.04 8.81 6.44
CA ASN A 307 22.96 9.69 5.30
C ASN A 307 23.04 11.18 5.62
N PHE A 308 23.57 11.90 4.65
CA PHE A 308 23.35 13.33 4.51
C PHE A 308 22.01 13.59 3.81
N PHE A 309 21.30 14.62 4.24
CA PHE A 309 20.00 14.95 3.64
C PHE A 309 19.84 16.46 3.44
N GLY A 310 18.98 16.76 2.47
CA GLY A 310 18.80 18.05 1.86
C GLY A 310 18.68 19.20 2.82
N GLY A 311 19.29 20.27 2.46
CA GLY A 311 19.46 21.46 3.25
C GLY A 311 19.12 22.72 2.50
N THR A 312 19.61 23.81 3.03
CA THR A 312 19.43 25.17 2.51
C THR A 312 20.56 25.50 1.54
N TYR A 313 20.24 26.09 0.40
CA TYR A 313 21.25 26.68 -0.46
C TYR A 313 21.76 27.98 0.16
N CYS A 314 23.08 28.11 0.27
CA CYS A 314 23.74 29.27 0.82
C CYS A 314 23.98 30.30 -0.30
N GLU A 315 23.08 31.26 -0.46
CA GLU A 315 23.19 32.31 -1.45
C GLU A 315 24.19 33.41 -1.03
N ASN A 316 24.86 33.97 -2.04
CA ASN A 316 25.77 35.12 -1.92
C ASN A 316 25.07 36.47 -1.81
N ASP A 317 23.83 36.53 -1.37
CA ASP A 317 23.14 37.85 -1.28
C ASP A 317 23.63 38.61 -0.06
N LEU A 318 24.56 39.52 -0.32
CA LEU A 318 25.09 40.45 0.67
C LEU A 318 24.07 41.53 1.14
N THR A 319 22.87 41.55 0.55
CA THR A 319 21.82 42.54 0.84
C THR A 319 20.80 42.04 1.89
N LEU A 320 20.75 40.76 2.21
CA LEU A 320 19.87 40.22 3.24
C LEU A 320 20.51 40.36 4.62
N GLU A 321 19.93 41.17 5.49
CA GLU A 321 20.30 41.33 6.90
C GLU A 321 20.20 40.05 7.73
N ALA A 322 19.65 38.98 7.16
CA ALA A 322 19.56 37.64 7.74
C ALA A 322 20.29 36.63 6.87
N LYS A 323 21.62 36.48 7.02
CA LYS A 323 22.29 35.25 6.60
C LYS A 323 21.54 34.08 7.23
N PRO A 324 21.20 33.01 6.46
CA PRO A 324 20.72 31.76 7.07
C PRO A 324 21.74 31.39 8.16
N LYS A 325 21.30 31.29 9.42
CA LYS A 325 22.18 30.93 10.54
C LYS A 325 23.01 29.70 10.11
N ASN A 326 24.34 29.82 10.15
CA ASN A 326 25.31 28.77 9.86
C ASN A 326 25.48 28.36 8.36
N CYS A 327 25.49 29.31 7.42
CA CYS A 327 25.95 29.12 6.05
C CYS A 327 27.39 29.63 5.91
N ASP A 328 28.36 28.75 6.14
CA ASP A 328 29.79 29.12 6.10
C ASP A 328 30.38 29.09 4.69
N TRP A 329 29.68 28.41 3.75
CA TRP A 329 30.13 28.18 2.37
C TRP A 329 29.10 28.70 1.35
N ASN A 330 29.37 29.86 0.79
CA ASN A 330 28.53 30.44 -0.25
C ASN A 330 28.53 29.62 -1.54
N GLY A 331 27.36 29.44 -2.16
CA GLY A 331 27.22 28.66 -3.39
C GLY A 331 27.09 27.14 -3.17
N TYR A 332 27.04 26.69 -1.92
CA TYR A 332 26.89 25.29 -1.54
C TYR A 332 25.52 25.02 -0.89
N LEU A 333 25.08 23.78 -1.01
CA LEU A 333 23.97 23.25 -0.20
C LEU A 333 24.52 22.84 1.16
N ARG A 334 23.92 23.39 2.22
CA ARG A 334 24.16 22.89 3.57
C ARG A 334 23.30 21.66 3.82
N GLN A 335 23.90 20.54 4.19
CA GLN A 335 23.25 19.27 4.48
C GLN A 335 23.32 18.96 5.97
N SER A 336 22.26 18.38 6.50
CA SER A 336 22.24 17.74 7.81
C SER A 336 22.65 16.28 7.68
N TYR A 337 23.17 15.70 8.76
CA TYR A 337 23.55 14.29 8.82
C TYR A 337 22.75 13.57 9.91
N ALA A 338 22.28 12.37 9.63
CA ALA A 338 21.65 11.50 10.61
C ALA A 338 21.90 10.02 10.28
N TRP A 339 21.98 9.21 11.33
CA TRP A 339 21.90 7.76 11.24
C TRP A 339 20.72 7.25 12.07
N GLN A 340 20.16 6.14 11.67
CA GLN A 340 19.10 5.47 12.44
C GLN A 340 19.16 3.97 12.22
N GLU A 341 19.03 3.23 13.32
CA GLU A 341 18.80 1.80 13.35
C GLU A 341 17.41 1.54 13.96
N THR A 342 16.59 0.79 13.28
CA THR A 342 15.26 0.45 13.78
C THR A 342 14.97 -1.02 13.57
N MET A 343 14.67 -1.73 14.65
CA MET A 343 14.18 -3.09 14.63
C MET A 343 12.70 -3.09 14.96
N ASN A 344 11.88 -3.65 14.07
CA ASN A 344 10.46 -3.91 14.28
C ASN A 344 10.22 -5.42 14.33
N LYS A 345 9.52 -5.89 15.34
CA LYS A 345 9.09 -7.29 15.47
C LYS A 345 7.59 -7.31 15.67
N THR A 346 6.89 -8.10 14.86
CA THR A 346 5.44 -8.23 14.91
C THR A 346 5.06 -9.71 14.99
N VAL A 347 4.20 -10.04 15.94
CA VAL A 347 3.48 -11.31 16.00
C VAL A 347 2.02 -11.01 15.77
N MET A 348 1.36 -11.77 14.91
CA MET A 348 -0.07 -11.63 14.66
C MET A 348 -0.71 -13.01 14.57
N ASN A 349 -1.89 -13.15 15.17
CA ASN A 349 -2.77 -14.29 15.02
C ASN A 349 -4.17 -13.81 14.67
N THR A 350 -4.76 -14.48 13.71
CA THR A 350 -6.14 -14.27 13.28
C THR A 350 -6.87 -15.58 13.31
N PHE A 351 -8.05 -15.60 13.88
CA PHE A 351 -8.97 -16.73 13.88
C PHE A 351 -10.30 -16.25 13.35
N ASP A 352 -10.86 -16.93 12.38
CA ASP A 352 -12.22 -16.65 11.94
C ASP A 352 -12.97 -17.93 11.53
N ILE A 353 -14.28 -17.85 11.64
CA ILE A 353 -15.23 -18.84 11.18
C ILE A 353 -16.13 -18.16 10.19
N THR A 354 -16.23 -18.71 9.00
CA THR A 354 -17.19 -18.30 7.99
C THR A 354 -18.22 -19.40 7.76
N GLY A 355 -19.46 -19.00 7.50
CA GLY A 355 -20.52 -19.99 7.28
C GLY A 355 -21.68 -19.45 6.47
N LYS A 356 -22.41 -20.36 5.84
CA LYS A 356 -23.67 -20.07 5.17
C LYS A 356 -24.79 -20.83 5.82
N PHE A 357 -25.88 -20.13 6.14
CA PHE A 357 -27.08 -20.70 6.73
C PHE A 357 -28.31 -19.86 6.40
N ASP A 358 -29.49 -20.42 6.61
CA ASP A 358 -30.75 -19.71 6.39
C ASP A 358 -31.51 -19.50 7.70
N THR A 359 -32.14 -18.34 7.83
CA THR A 359 -33.11 -18.06 8.86
C THR A 359 -34.45 -17.67 8.22
N GLY A 360 -35.36 -18.66 8.11
CA GLY A 360 -36.62 -18.50 7.40
C GLY A 360 -36.39 -18.25 5.91
N ILE A 361 -36.62 -17.02 5.44
CA ILE A 361 -36.47 -16.63 4.03
C ILE A 361 -35.14 -15.92 3.77
N PHE A 362 -34.32 -15.66 4.79
CA PHE A 362 -33.06 -14.93 4.67
C PHE A 362 -31.88 -15.90 4.60
N GLU A 363 -31.05 -15.72 3.59
CA GLU A 363 -29.74 -16.39 3.47
C GLU A 363 -28.67 -15.52 4.11
N HIS A 364 -27.81 -16.12 4.93
CA HIS A 364 -26.72 -15.47 5.63
C HIS A 364 -25.36 -15.97 5.11
N ASN A 365 -24.46 -15.03 4.80
CA ASN A 365 -23.04 -15.28 4.62
C ASN A 365 -22.30 -14.64 5.80
N PHE A 366 -22.07 -15.43 6.81
CA PHE A 366 -21.65 -15.00 8.14
C PHE A 366 -20.16 -15.18 8.35
N MET A 367 -19.54 -14.27 9.08
CA MET A 367 -18.17 -14.35 9.56
C MET A 367 -18.08 -13.82 10.99
N ILE A 368 -17.40 -14.56 11.86
CA ILE A 368 -17.01 -14.13 13.19
C ILE A 368 -15.54 -14.44 13.40
N GLY A 369 -14.81 -13.56 14.06
CA GLY A 369 -13.40 -13.83 14.30
C GLY A 369 -12.80 -13.00 15.44
N ALA A 370 -11.53 -13.30 15.69
CA ALA A 370 -10.70 -12.63 16.67
C ALA A 370 -9.30 -12.41 16.12
N ASP A 371 -8.72 -11.25 16.42
CA ASP A 371 -7.35 -10.91 16.11
C ASP A 371 -6.56 -10.63 17.40
N TRP A 372 -5.34 -11.08 17.43
CA TRP A 372 -4.35 -10.67 18.42
C TRP A 372 -3.05 -10.30 17.74
N SER A 373 -2.50 -9.13 18.07
CA SER A 373 -1.19 -8.72 17.59
C SER A 373 -0.34 -8.11 18.69
N HIS A 374 0.95 -8.37 18.59
CA HIS A 374 1.96 -7.77 19.45
C HIS A 374 3.11 -7.23 18.60
N GLU A 375 3.43 -5.95 18.78
CA GLU A 375 4.46 -5.26 18.02
C GLU A 375 5.49 -4.63 18.96
N ASN A 376 6.78 -4.81 18.66
CA ASN A 376 7.89 -4.14 19.30
C ASN A 376 8.66 -3.32 18.27
N ARG A 377 9.01 -2.10 18.61
CA ARG A 377 9.82 -1.22 17.78
C ARG A 377 10.91 -0.56 18.61
N ASP A 378 12.15 -0.68 18.17
CA ASP A 378 13.34 -0.21 18.87
C ASP A 378 14.14 0.76 17.97
N PRO A 379 13.70 2.05 17.79
CA PRO A 379 14.46 3.03 17.02
C PRO A 379 15.60 3.64 17.86
N LYS A 380 16.80 3.62 17.27
CA LYS A 380 17.99 4.33 17.74
C LYS A 380 18.35 5.38 16.70
N LEU A 381 18.57 6.60 17.11
CA LEU A 381 18.83 7.74 16.24
C LEU A 381 20.02 8.54 16.76
N GLY A 382 20.95 8.87 15.87
CA GLY A 382 21.95 9.91 16.07
C GLY A 382 21.74 11.03 15.07
N ASN A 383 21.63 12.25 15.57
CA ASN A 383 21.32 13.41 14.76
C ASN A 383 22.08 14.64 15.28
N TYR A 384 22.72 15.36 14.35
CA TYR A 384 23.40 16.62 14.67
C TYR A 384 22.52 17.86 14.51
N SER A 385 21.27 17.71 14.03
CA SER A 385 20.37 18.85 13.84
C SER A 385 19.65 19.30 15.12
N SER A 386 19.77 18.56 16.22
CA SER A 386 19.06 18.86 17.46
C SER A 386 19.95 18.76 18.70
N GLY A 387 19.49 19.30 19.83
CA GLY A 387 20.16 19.25 21.12
C GLY A 387 21.48 20.03 21.16
N GLN A 388 22.45 19.57 21.97
CA GLN A 388 23.77 20.20 22.12
C GLN A 388 24.62 20.18 20.85
N PHE A 389 24.23 19.40 19.85
CA PHE A 389 24.93 19.27 18.56
C PHE A 389 24.32 20.15 17.47
N ALA A 390 23.18 20.80 17.74
CA ALA A 390 22.53 21.66 16.76
C ALA A 390 23.48 22.76 16.27
N GLY A 391 23.64 22.83 14.96
CA GLY A 391 24.48 23.83 14.31
C GLY A 391 25.99 23.55 14.30
N LYS A 392 26.45 22.40 14.79
CA LYS A 392 27.89 22.10 14.84
C LYS A 392 28.40 21.21 13.71
N TYR A 393 27.50 20.39 13.15
CA TYR A 393 27.88 19.34 12.22
C TYR A 393 27.04 19.40 10.96
N TYR A 394 27.57 20.00 9.92
CA TYR A 394 26.96 20.12 8.62
C TYR A 394 27.85 19.58 7.52
N GLY A 395 27.24 19.01 6.49
CA GLY A 395 27.88 18.82 5.23
C GLY A 395 27.57 19.99 4.30
N TYR A 396 28.48 20.24 3.36
CA TYR A 396 28.32 21.20 2.29
C TYR A 396 28.57 20.49 0.97
N MET A 397 27.73 20.72 -0.03
CA MET A 397 27.83 20.11 -1.34
C MET A 397 27.55 21.13 -2.43
N ASN A 398 28.41 21.17 -3.45
CA ASN A 398 28.20 21.99 -4.62
C ASN A 398 27.04 21.44 -5.45
N PRO A 399 25.91 22.14 -5.64
CA PRO A 399 24.74 21.60 -6.34
C PRO A 399 25.00 21.33 -7.83
N TYR A 400 25.96 22.02 -8.44
CA TYR A 400 26.36 21.82 -9.84
C TYR A 400 27.36 20.67 -10.02
N HIS A 401 28.17 20.44 -8.99
CA HIS A 401 29.25 19.43 -8.96
C HIS A 401 29.17 18.62 -7.63
N PRO A 402 28.24 17.67 -7.48
CA PRO A 402 28.02 16.97 -6.20
C PRO A 402 29.23 16.21 -5.62
N ASN A 403 30.22 15.90 -6.45
CA ASN A 403 31.49 15.32 -5.97
C ASN A 403 32.38 16.35 -5.22
N ASP A 404 32.07 17.63 -5.33
CA ASP A 404 32.69 18.71 -4.59
C ASP A 404 31.89 18.96 -3.32
N HIS A 405 32.31 18.35 -2.22
CA HIS A 405 31.63 18.39 -0.94
C HIS A 405 32.64 18.42 0.23
N TYR A 406 32.20 19.02 1.32
CA TYR A 406 32.96 19.19 2.55
C TYR A 406 32.08 18.84 3.77
N GLU A 407 32.73 18.33 4.81
CA GLU A 407 32.13 18.12 6.12
C GLU A 407 32.76 19.04 7.14
N SER A 408 31.95 19.56 8.09
CA SER A 408 32.46 20.28 9.27
C SER A 408 32.98 19.36 10.38
N PHE A 409 32.95 18.02 10.16
CA PHE A 409 33.39 17.00 11.10
C PHE A 409 34.00 15.82 10.32
N ASP A 410 34.85 15.06 10.97
CA ASP A 410 35.44 13.87 10.39
C ASP A 410 34.60 12.64 10.73
N LEU A 411 34.06 11.95 9.71
CA LEU A 411 33.37 10.68 9.87
C LEU A 411 34.30 9.56 10.36
N ALA A 412 35.64 9.73 10.17
CA ALA A 412 36.63 8.81 10.73
C ALA A 412 36.66 8.81 12.25
N ASP A 413 36.21 9.88 12.91
CA ASP A 413 36.03 9.95 14.38
C ASP A 413 34.80 9.17 14.88
N GLY A 414 34.05 8.55 13.96
CA GLY A 414 32.88 7.73 14.24
C GLY A 414 31.56 8.43 13.99
N ARG A 415 30.48 7.66 14.14
CA ARG A 415 29.10 8.17 14.03
C ARG A 415 28.81 9.20 15.12
N PRO A 416 27.92 10.19 14.84
CA PRO A 416 27.37 11.07 15.90
C PRO A 416 26.86 10.24 17.09
N PRO A 417 27.03 10.75 18.31
CA PRO A 417 26.46 10.07 19.47
C PRO A 417 24.94 9.91 19.33
N MET A 418 24.43 8.84 19.89
CA MET A 418 23.01 8.56 19.94
C MET A 418 22.27 9.66 20.69
N THR A 419 21.32 10.31 20.03
CA THR A 419 20.51 11.40 20.60
C THR A 419 19.13 10.95 21.03
N SER A 420 18.66 9.82 20.50
CA SER A 420 17.37 9.23 20.85
C SER A 420 17.44 7.70 20.80
N TYR A 421 16.87 7.06 21.81
CA TYR A 421 16.64 5.63 21.86
C TYR A 421 15.37 5.35 22.65
N SER A 422 14.37 4.80 22.00
CA SER A 422 13.10 4.44 22.63
C SER A 422 12.72 3.00 22.29
N GLN A 423 12.08 2.33 23.24
CA GLN A 423 11.40 1.06 22.99
C GLN A 423 9.90 1.29 23.02
N HIS A 424 9.23 0.87 21.95
CA HIS A 424 7.78 0.96 21.82
C HIS A 424 7.21 -0.45 21.77
N LYS A 425 6.17 -0.72 22.56
CA LYS A 425 5.41 -1.97 22.55
C LYS A 425 3.95 -1.65 22.34
N SER A 426 3.30 -2.39 21.44
CA SER A 426 1.86 -2.32 21.30
C SER A 426 1.26 -3.71 21.31
N GLU A 427 0.12 -3.85 21.97
CA GLU A 427 -0.72 -5.03 21.95
C GLU A 427 -2.11 -4.64 21.50
N ASN A 428 -2.71 -5.43 20.63
CA ASN A 428 -4.09 -5.25 20.20
C ASN A 428 -4.81 -6.58 20.27
N LYS A 429 -6.00 -6.58 20.86
CA LYS A 429 -6.94 -7.70 20.94
C LYS A 429 -8.26 -7.24 20.38
N ALA A 430 -8.86 -8.03 19.50
CA ALA A 430 -10.11 -7.65 18.88
C ALA A 430 -11.00 -8.85 18.63
N ILE A 431 -12.30 -8.59 18.64
CA ILE A 431 -13.34 -9.49 18.14
C ILE A 431 -14.12 -8.75 17.06
N PHE A 432 -14.51 -9.48 16.02
CA PHE A 432 -15.29 -8.90 14.92
C PHE A 432 -16.32 -9.87 14.41
N ILE A 433 -17.39 -9.31 13.84
CA ILE A 433 -18.49 -10.04 13.22
C ILE A 433 -18.89 -9.32 11.94
N GLN A 434 -19.25 -10.08 10.92
CA GLN A 434 -19.81 -9.56 9.68
C GLN A 434 -20.84 -10.55 9.14
N ASP A 435 -21.96 -10.03 8.61
CA ASP A 435 -22.98 -10.83 7.98
C ASP A 435 -23.51 -10.13 6.72
N LEU A 436 -23.48 -10.84 5.61
CA LEU A 436 -24.17 -10.44 4.39
C LEU A 436 -25.48 -11.20 4.30
N ILE A 437 -26.58 -10.50 4.55
CA ILE A 437 -27.92 -11.04 4.62
C ILE A 437 -28.64 -10.78 3.29
N SER A 438 -29.09 -11.82 2.61
CA SER A 438 -29.98 -11.72 1.45
C SER A 438 -31.40 -11.48 1.91
N LEU A 439 -31.84 -10.21 1.92
CA LEU A 439 -33.19 -9.80 2.30
C LEU A 439 -34.22 -10.19 1.23
N LEU A 440 -33.82 -10.10 -0.03
CA LEU A 440 -34.51 -10.50 -1.24
C LEU A 440 -33.49 -11.08 -2.23
N PRO A 441 -33.88 -11.82 -3.24
CA PRO A 441 -32.95 -12.30 -4.25
C PRO A 441 -32.12 -11.17 -4.91
N SER A 442 -32.69 -9.95 -4.98
CA SER A 442 -32.05 -8.77 -5.56
C SER A 442 -31.53 -7.76 -4.54
N LEU A 443 -31.74 -7.95 -3.23
CA LEU A 443 -31.38 -6.99 -2.21
C LEU A 443 -30.65 -7.66 -1.04
N LYS A 444 -29.42 -7.26 -0.82
CA LYS A 444 -28.58 -7.74 0.26
C LYS A 444 -28.23 -6.61 1.24
N MET A 445 -28.06 -6.95 2.50
CA MET A 445 -27.63 -6.04 3.56
C MET A 445 -26.39 -6.59 4.23
N MET A 446 -25.32 -5.80 4.28
CA MET A 446 -24.11 -6.14 5.02
C MET A 446 -24.12 -5.41 6.36
N LEU A 447 -23.92 -6.16 7.43
CA LEU A 447 -23.73 -5.65 8.78
C LEU A 447 -22.38 -6.11 9.28
N GLY A 448 -21.60 -5.21 9.85
CA GLY A 448 -20.31 -5.52 10.44
C GLY A 448 -20.06 -4.72 11.70
N ALA A 449 -19.38 -5.32 12.65
CA ALA A 449 -18.93 -4.66 13.87
C ALA A 449 -17.62 -5.26 14.34
N ARG A 450 -16.76 -4.41 14.90
CA ARG A 450 -15.52 -4.80 15.54
C ARG A 450 -15.31 -4.03 16.83
N TYR A 451 -14.84 -4.71 17.84
CA TYR A 451 -14.38 -4.14 19.09
C TYR A 451 -12.89 -4.42 19.26
N ASP A 452 -12.12 -3.38 19.47
CA ASP A 452 -10.68 -3.43 19.69
C ASP A 452 -10.36 -2.93 21.11
N HIS A 453 -9.49 -3.64 21.80
CA HIS A 453 -8.77 -3.18 22.98
C HIS A 453 -7.29 -3.13 22.65
N PHE A 454 -6.65 -1.97 22.88
CA PHE A 454 -5.26 -1.75 22.54
C PHE A 454 -4.48 -1.13 23.70
N GLU A 455 -3.24 -1.57 23.84
CA GLU A 455 -2.29 -1.04 24.83
C GLU A 455 -0.99 -0.62 24.13
N PHE A 456 -0.47 0.54 24.52
CA PHE A 456 0.82 1.07 24.06
C PHE A 456 1.70 1.41 25.24
N LYS A 457 2.98 1.00 25.15
CA LYS A 457 4.00 1.29 26.14
C LYS A 457 5.23 1.83 25.44
N THR A 458 5.79 2.91 25.96
CA THR A 458 7.05 3.47 25.50
C THR A 458 7.99 3.68 26.68
N GLN A 459 9.26 3.34 26.47
CA GLN A 459 10.33 3.64 27.38
C GLN A 459 11.44 4.38 26.64
N ASN A 460 11.82 5.55 27.12
CA ASN A 460 13.04 6.22 26.70
C ASN A 460 14.23 5.58 27.37
N MET A 461 15.07 4.91 26.59
CA MET A 461 16.20 4.12 27.11
C MET A 461 17.39 4.96 27.56
N LEU A 462 17.42 6.27 27.25
CA LEU A 462 18.45 7.19 27.69
C LEU A 462 18.12 7.83 29.04
N THR A 463 16.84 7.97 29.37
CA THR A 463 16.37 8.66 30.60
C THR A 463 15.54 7.77 31.51
N ASP A 464 15.25 6.52 31.08
CA ASP A 464 14.39 5.54 31.77
C ASP A 464 12.94 6.01 32.00
N LYS A 465 12.52 7.12 31.37
CA LYS A 465 11.13 7.57 31.43
C LYS A 465 10.23 6.59 30.70
N LYS A 466 9.06 6.30 31.28
CA LYS A 466 8.07 5.36 30.76
C LYS A 466 6.72 6.04 30.63
N GLN A 467 5.98 5.67 29.61
CA GLN A 467 4.61 6.09 29.35
C GLN A 467 3.80 4.92 28.84
N SER A 468 2.58 4.81 29.27
CA SER A 468 1.61 3.85 28.73
C SER A 468 0.28 4.53 28.40
N TYR A 469 -0.41 3.95 27.46
CA TYR A 469 -1.75 4.36 27.04
C TYR A 469 -2.52 3.11 26.64
N ASP A 470 -3.73 2.96 27.11
CA ASP A 470 -4.67 1.93 26.70
C ASP A 470 -6.00 2.55 26.28
N GLY A 471 -6.76 1.84 25.50
CA GLY A 471 -8.03 2.32 25.02
C GLY A 471 -8.81 1.25 24.26
N GLU A 472 -10.02 1.63 23.95
CA GLU A 472 -11.00 0.78 23.28
C GLU A 472 -11.58 1.51 22.08
N SER A 473 -12.05 0.75 21.09
CA SER A 473 -12.74 1.32 19.95
C SER A 473 -13.80 0.37 19.41
N PHE A 474 -14.94 0.94 19.03
CA PHE A 474 -16.00 0.24 18.32
C PHE A 474 -16.13 0.77 16.90
N SER A 475 -16.02 -0.14 15.91
CA SER A 475 -16.04 0.17 14.49
C SER A 475 -17.20 -0.54 13.79
N PRO A 476 -18.32 0.15 13.54
CA PRO A 476 -19.45 -0.39 12.79
C PRO A 476 -19.27 -0.24 11.28
N ASN A 477 -19.95 -1.11 10.53
CA ASN A 477 -20.11 -1.05 9.09
C ASN A 477 -21.54 -1.49 8.76
N ILE A 478 -22.21 -0.75 7.88
CA ILE A 478 -23.51 -1.12 7.32
C ILE A 478 -23.54 -0.76 5.85
N GLY A 479 -24.08 -1.66 5.03
CA GLY A 479 -24.24 -1.40 3.60
C GLY A 479 -25.40 -2.18 3.00
N PHE A 480 -25.89 -1.69 1.88
CA PHE A 480 -26.93 -2.33 1.08
C PHE A 480 -26.42 -2.52 -0.33
N VAL A 481 -26.72 -3.66 -0.91
CA VAL A 481 -26.40 -4.01 -2.30
C VAL A 481 -27.69 -4.41 -2.99
N TRP A 482 -28.04 -3.66 -4.03
CA TRP A 482 -29.18 -3.95 -4.88
C TRP A 482 -28.71 -4.45 -6.25
N GLN A 483 -29.11 -5.68 -6.58
CA GLN A 483 -28.76 -6.38 -7.82
C GLN A 483 -30.02 -6.64 -8.63
N PRO A 484 -30.50 -5.69 -9.45
CA PRO A 484 -31.70 -5.88 -10.28
C PRO A 484 -31.54 -7.01 -11.30
N ASN A 485 -30.32 -7.36 -11.65
CA ASN A 485 -29.93 -8.47 -12.50
C ASN A 485 -28.50 -8.93 -12.15
N GLU A 486 -28.00 -9.97 -12.79
CA GLU A 486 -26.68 -10.54 -12.52
C GLU A 486 -25.50 -9.61 -12.93
N SER A 487 -25.76 -8.66 -13.84
CA SER A 487 -24.70 -7.79 -14.39
C SER A 487 -24.49 -6.51 -13.61
N HIS A 488 -25.44 -6.06 -12.78
CA HIS A 488 -25.36 -4.76 -12.12
C HIS A 488 -25.59 -4.86 -10.63
N SER A 489 -24.67 -4.28 -9.85
CA SER A 489 -24.76 -4.16 -8.38
C SER A 489 -24.67 -2.69 -7.98
N PHE A 490 -25.76 -2.13 -7.50
CA PHE A 490 -25.79 -0.80 -6.90
C PHE A 490 -25.62 -0.94 -5.40
N TYR A 491 -24.80 -0.09 -4.79
CA TYR A 491 -24.60 -0.16 -3.36
C TYR A 491 -24.55 1.21 -2.69
N THR A 492 -24.83 1.20 -1.40
CA THR A 492 -24.57 2.31 -0.49
C THR A 492 -24.04 1.76 0.82
N SER A 493 -23.12 2.49 1.45
CA SER A 493 -22.55 2.06 2.73
C SER A 493 -22.17 3.21 3.63
N TYR A 494 -22.16 2.91 4.93
CA TYR A 494 -21.53 3.67 5.99
C TYR A 494 -20.47 2.81 6.65
N SER A 495 -19.28 3.35 6.87
CA SER A 495 -18.20 2.67 7.58
C SER A 495 -17.47 3.63 8.50
N LYS A 496 -16.99 3.10 9.63
CA LYS A 496 -16.20 3.85 10.60
C LYS A 496 -14.87 3.13 10.85
N SER A 497 -13.80 3.89 11.01
CA SER A 497 -12.49 3.40 11.44
C SER A 497 -11.92 4.30 12.52
N PHE A 498 -10.93 3.81 13.25
CA PHE A 498 -10.25 4.58 14.27
C PHE A 498 -8.73 4.57 14.05
N ALA A 499 -8.08 5.61 14.52
CA ALA A 499 -6.64 5.70 14.61
C ALA A 499 -6.29 6.21 16.01
N PRO A 500 -5.67 5.41 16.87
CA PRO A 500 -5.17 5.89 18.14
C PRO A 500 -4.16 7.01 17.95
N TYR A 501 -3.97 7.84 18.96
CA TYR A 501 -2.98 8.91 18.90
C TYR A 501 -1.56 8.34 18.78
N GLY A 502 -0.80 8.89 17.85
CA GLY A 502 0.55 8.42 17.52
C GLY A 502 0.61 8.03 16.04
N GLY A 503 1.66 8.36 15.35
CA GLY A 503 1.78 8.18 13.91
C GLY A 503 2.59 6.94 13.50
N ARG A 504 2.78 6.77 12.20
CA ARG A 504 3.74 5.83 11.59
C ARG A 504 3.43 4.34 11.80
N GLY A 505 2.15 3.99 11.72
CA GLY A 505 1.70 2.59 11.74
C GLY A 505 1.86 1.88 13.06
N MET A 506 2.87 2.24 13.82
CA MET A 506 3.10 1.85 15.20
C MET A 506 3.02 3.09 16.08
N ILE A 507 2.23 3.04 17.14
CA ILE A 507 2.10 4.19 18.02
C ILE A 507 3.40 4.37 18.81
N SER A 508 3.93 5.57 18.68
CA SER A 508 5.04 6.07 19.46
C SER A 508 4.47 7.09 20.43
N ILE A 509 4.45 6.74 21.71
CA ILE A 509 4.10 7.66 22.78
C ILE A 509 5.38 8.38 23.20
N ASP A 510 5.32 9.70 23.35
CA ASP A 510 6.46 10.45 23.89
C ASP A 510 6.48 10.34 25.42
N PRO A 511 7.45 9.64 26.02
CA PRO A 511 7.50 9.44 27.46
C PRO A 511 7.90 10.71 28.22
N THR A 512 8.19 11.81 27.55
CA THR A 512 8.51 13.10 28.19
C THR A 512 7.30 13.99 28.40
N LEU A 513 6.18 13.71 27.70
CA LEU A 513 4.94 14.47 27.82
C LEU A 513 4.11 14.05 29.03
N ASN A 514 3.21 14.93 29.45
CA ASN A 514 2.26 14.63 30.51
C ASN A 514 1.30 13.49 30.07
N PRO A 515 1.02 12.48 30.92
CA PRO A 515 0.08 11.39 30.63
C PRO A 515 -1.30 11.88 30.13
N SER A 516 -1.82 12.98 30.64
CA SER A 516 -3.12 13.54 30.23
C SER A 516 -3.21 13.89 28.74
N VAL A 517 -2.09 14.05 28.05
CA VAL A 517 -2.03 14.24 26.60
C VAL A 517 -2.64 13.06 25.84
N TYR A 518 -2.62 11.86 26.43
CA TYR A 518 -3.11 10.63 25.81
C TYR A 518 -4.53 10.24 26.24
N ASP A 519 -5.15 10.97 27.17
CA ASP A 519 -6.51 10.68 27.67
C ASP A 519 -7.64 11.05 26.68
N ALA A 520 -7.32 11.72 25.57
CA ALA A 520 -8.32 12.07 24.59
C ALA A 520 -8.73 10.89 23.72
N GLU A 521 -10.00 10.88 23.30
CA GLU A 521 -10.55 9.89 22.40
C GLU A 521 -9.69 9.71 21.13
N PRO A 522 -9.59 8.49 20.58
CA PRO A 522 -8.90 8.24 19.32
C PRO A 522 -9.42 9.12 18.18
N GLN A 523 -8.58 9.41 17.21
CA GLN A 523 -9.07 9.90 15.93
C GLN A 523 -9.97 8.84 15.30
N TYR A 524 -11.04 9.28 14.64
CA TYR A 524 -11.91 8.36 13.91
C TYR A 524 -12.23 8.93 12.53
N ASN A 525 -12.52 8.02 11.61
CA ASN A 525 -12.90 8.34 10.24
C ASN A 525 -14.27 7.74 9.97
N GLU A 526 -15.14 8.51 9.32
CA GLU A 526 -16.47 8.10 8.90
C GLU A 526 -16.59 8.29 7.40
N GLN A 527 -17.17 7.33 6.72
CA GLN A 527 -17.40 7.39 5.28
C GLN A 527 -18.84 7.04 4.95
N TYR A 528 -19.38 7.81 4.02
CA TYR A 528 -20.56 7.46 3.23
C TYR A 528 -20.10 7.21 1.80
N GLU A 529 -20.53 6.09 1.21
CA GLU A 529 -20.20 5.74 -0.16
C GLU A 529 -21.44 5.23 -0.89
N ILE A 530 -21.57 5.62 -2.16
CA ILE A 530 -22.57 5.11 -3.10
C ILE A 530 -21.83 4.72 -4.37
N GLY A 531 -22.16 3.56 -4.93
CA GLY A 531 -21.51 3.12 -6.15
C GLY A 531 -22.30 2.09 -6.94
N VAL A 532 -21.71 1.75 -8.09
CA VAL A 532 -22.21 0.72 -8.97
C VAL A 532 -21.06 -0.09 -9.53
N LYS A 533 -21.22 -1.40 -9.55
CA LYS A 533 -20.31 -2.36 -10.19
C LYS A 533 -21.10 -3.06 -11.29
N SER A 534 -20.53 -3.13 -12.48
CA SER A 534 -21.24 -3.64 -13.64
C SER A 534 -20.37 -4.50 -14.52
N ASP A 535 -20.93 -5.60 -14.98
CA ASP A 535 -20.35 -6.51 -15.94
C ASP A 535 -21.01 -6.27 -17.30
N TRP A 536 -20.20 -6.06 -18.33
CA TRP A 536 -20.62 -5.77 -19.69
C TRP A 536 -20.07 -6.80 -20.66
N LEU A 537 -20.65 -6.88 -21.85
CA LEU A 537 -20.16 -7.72 -22.95
C LEU A 537 -20.03 -9.21 -22.51
N ASP A 538 -21.06 -9.76 -21.90
CA ASP A 538 -21.08 -11.14 -21.37
C ASP A 538 -19.95 -11.38 -20.34
N ASN A 539 -19.84 -10.49 -19.35
CA ASN A 539 -18.86 -10.50 -18.25
C ASN A 539 -17.40 -10.35 -18.71
N ARG A 540 -17.16 -9.85 -19.93
CA ARG A 540 -15.80 -9.64 -20.45
C ARG A 540 -15.21 -8.29 -20.08
N LEU A 541 -16.01 -7.32 -19.69
CA LEU A 541 -15.59 -5.97 -19.30
C LEU A 541 -16.29 -5.60 -17.99
N ASN A 542 -15.49 -5.37 -16.95
CA ASN A 542 -15.96 -4.95 -15.64
C ASN A 542 -15.77 -3.44 -15.47
N THR A 543 -16.74 -2.77 -14.88
CA THR A 543 -16.67 -1.35 -14.53
C THR A 543 -17.12 -1.11 -13.10
N GLN A 544 -16.52 -0.12 -12.44
CA GLN A 544 -16.88 0.32 -11.11
C GLN A 544 -16.90 1.84 -11.06
N ILE A 545 -17.97 2.42 -10.51
CA ILE A 545 -18.09 3.86 -10.25
C ILE A 545 -18.48 4.02 -8.78
N SER A 546 -17.84 4.95 -8.08
CA SER A 546 -18.20 5.30 -6.71
C SER A 546 -18.08 6.79 -6.44
N VAL A 547 -18.93 7.27 -5.53
CA VAL A 547 -18.85 8.60 -4.94
C VAL A 547 -18.77 8.45 -3.43
N TYR A 548 -17.85 9.18 -2.81
CA TYR A 548 -17.59 9.06 -1.38
C TYR A 548 -17.45 10.42 -0.68
N ASP A 549 -17.73 10.42 0.62
CA ASP A 549 -17.48 11.51 1.57
C ASP A 549 -16.84 10.90 2.82
N ILE A 550 -15.58 11.20 3.10
CA ILE A 550 -14.83 10.74 4.28
C ILE A 550 -14.55 11.94 5.17
N ARG A 551 -14.79 11.81 6.47
CA ARG A 551 -14.44 12.79 7.48
C ARG A 551 -13.52 12.16 8.50
N LYS A 552 -12.34 12.76 8.70
CA LYS A 552 -11.40 12.41 9.76
C LYS A 552 -11.57 13.41 10.90
N ASN A 553 -12.00 12.92 12.05
CA ASN A 553 -12.37 13.71 13.22
C ASN A 553 -11.34 13.52 14.34
N ASN A 554 -11.45 14.34 15.39
CA ASN A 554 -10.58 14.30 16.58
C ASN A 554 -9.10 14.47 16.25
N ILE A 555 -8.79 15.30 15.26
CA ILE A 555 -7.39 15.65 14.97
C ILE A 555 -6.89 16.54 16.11
N ARG A 556 -5.72 16.17 16.65
CA ARG A 556 -5.09 16.89 17.76
C ARG A 556 -4.12 17.92 17.26
N TYR A 557 -4.10 19.04 17.94
CA TYR A 557 -3.18 20.14 17.75
C TYR A 557 -2.53 20.52 19.07
N GLN A 558 -1.37 21.10 18.97
CA GLN A 558 -0.62 21.70 20.06
C GLN A 558 -0.73 23.23 19.92
N PRO A 559 -1.57 23.90 20.73
CA PRO A 559 -1.87 25.32 20.54
C PRO A 559 -0.65 26.21 20.71
N ASP A 560 0.19 25.90 21.69
CA ASP A 560 1.41 26.65 22.02
C ASP A 560 2.55 25.68 22.37
N ALA A 561 3.15 25.12 21.30
CA ALA A 561 4.27 24.18 21.43
C ALA A 561 5.54 24.77 22.08
N GLN A 562 5.66 26.10 22.13
CA GLN A 562 6.84 26.77 22.68
C GLN A 562 6.75 27.01 24.19
N ASN A 563 5.57 27.45 24.68
CA ASN A 563 5.40 27.82 26.09
C ASN A 563 4.63 26.76 26.88
N ASN A 564 3.73 25.99 26.21
CA ASN A 564 2.91 24.92 26.78
C ASN A 564 3.04 23.62 25.97
N PRO A 565 4.20 22.96 25.96
CA PRO A 565 4.41 21.76 25.14
C PRO A 565 3.53 20.57 25.55
N ASP A 566 2.95 20.60 26.75
CA ASP A 566 2.07 19.55 27.27
C ASP A 566 0.57 19.83 27.01
N GLU A 567 0.23 20.98 26.42
CA GLU A 567 -1.13 21.34 26.12
C GLU A 567 -1.53 20.81 24.71
N TRP A 568 -2.54 19.94 24.68
CA TRP A 568 -3.11 19.41 23.47
C TRP A 568 -4.62 19.67 23.44
N VAL A 569 -5.13 19.99 22.27
CA VAL A 569 -6.57 20.16 22.05
C VAL A 569 -7.04 19.28 20.92
N VAL A 570 -8.22 18.74 21.05
CA VAL A 570 -8.94 18.00 20.00
C VAL A 570 -9.87 18.98 19.31
N GLY A 571 -9.52 19.46 18.12
CA GLY A 571 -10.28 20.51 17.46
C GLY A 571 -10.14 20.51 15.94
N GLY A 572 -9.63 19.41 15.35
CA GLY A 572 -9.42 19.31 13.92
C GLY A 572 -10.34 18.35 13.21
N GLN A 573 -10.68 18.70 11.96
CA GLN A 573 -11.35 17.81 11.02
C GLN A 573 -10.75 17.99 9.63
N HIS A 574 -10.44 16.87 8.98
CA HIS A 574 -10.16 16.82 7.54
C HIS A 574 -11.31 16.11 6.84
N ARG A 575 -11.62 16.55 5.64
CA ARG A 575 -12.64 15.94 4.80
C ARG A 575 -12.08 15.61 3.43
N SER A 576 -12.41 14.44 2.92
CA SER A 576 -12.13 14.04 1.55
C SER A 576 -13.42 13.57 0.89
N LYS A 577 -13.75 14.16 -0.24
CA LYS A 577 -14.89 13.77 -1.07
C LYS A 577 -14.42 13.58 -2.50
N GLY A 578 -15.02 12.64 -3.22
CA GLY A 578 -14.60 12.40 -4.57
C GLY A 578 -15.47 11.44 -5.36
N LEU A 579 -15.03 11.25 -6.59
CA LEU A 579 -15.59 10.29 -7.54
C LEU A 579 -14.46 9.43 -8.08
N GLU A 580 -14.70 8.14 -8.17
CA GLU A 580 -13.78 7.19 -8.76
C GLU A 580 -14.50 6.37 -9.82
N PHE A 581 -13.82 6.14 -10.93
CA PHE A 581 -14.25 5.27 -12.02
C PHE A 581 -13.10 4.34 -12.40
N SER A 582 -13.35 3.05 -12.52
CA SER A 582 -12.39 2.08 -13.02
C SER A 582 -13.04 1.09 -13.97
N PHE A 583 -12.24 0.53 -14.89
CA PHE A 583 -12.66 -0.49 -15.83
C PHE A 583 -11.49 -1.42 -16.16
N ILE A 584 -11.83 -2.69 -16.42
CA ILE A 584 -10.87 -3.72 -16.78
C ILE A 584 -11.57 -4.81 -17.58
N GLY A 585 -10.93 -5.28 -18.66
CA GLY A 585 -11.42 -6.43 -19.41
C GLY A 585 -11.16 -6.37 -20.92
N LYS A 586 -11.89 -7.21 -21.62
CA LYS A 586 -11.84 -7.36 -23.07
C LYS A 586 -12.88 -6.45 -23.72
N ALA A 587 -12.43 -5.38 -24.37
CA ALA A 587 -13.30 -4.41 -25.04
C ALA A 587 -13.71 -4.85 -26.46
N LEU A 588 -12.78 -5.45 -27.22
CA LEU A 588 -13.00 -6.01 -28.56
C LEU A 588 -12.31 -7.38 -28.62
N GLU A 589 -12.46 -8.10 -29.73
CA GLU A 589 -11.98 -9.47 -29.84
C GLU A 589 -10.51 -9.65 -29.46
N ASN A 590 -9.64 -8.73 -29.92
CA ASN A 590 -8.19 -8.75 -29.64
C ASN A 590 -7.71 -7.52 -28.88
N VAL A 591 -8.62 -6.75 -28.26
CA VAL A 591 -8.29 -5.52 -27.54
C VAL A 591 -8.73 -5.63 -26.09
N PHE A 592 -7.76 -5.51 -25.20
CA PHE A 592 -7.94 -5.50 -23.77
C PHE A 592 -7.65 -4.12 -23.21
N VAL A 593 -8.45 -3.68 -22.26
CA VAL A 593 -8.34 -2.36 -21.66
C VAL A 593 -8.36 -2.45 -20.14
N ARG A 594 -7.59 -1.60 -19.50
CA ARG A 594 -7.72 -1.32 -18.08
C ARG A 594 -7.40 0.13 -17.81
N GLY A 595 -8.08 0.70 -16.85
CA GLY A 595 -7.84 2.08 -16.51
C GLY A 595 -8.82 2.60 -15.48
N GLY A 596 -8.67 3.87 -15.19
CA GLY A 596 -9.58 4.55 -14.30
C GLY A 596 -9.24 6.03 -14.17
N TYR A 597 -10.17 6.74 -13.53
CA TYR A 597 -10.05 8.16 -13.23
C TYR A 597 -10.60 8.41 -11.83
N GLY A 598 -9.90 9.21 -11.05
CA GLY A 598 -10.29 9.66 -9.72
C GLY A 598 -10.27 11.19 -9.62
N TYR A 599 -11.35 11.73 -9.05
CA TYR A 599 -11.41 13.08 -8.53
C TYR A 599 -11.42 13.03 -7.00
N THR A 600 -10.51 13.74 -6.35
CA THR A 600 -10.35 13.76 -4.89
C THR A 600 -10.21 15.21 -4.41
N ASP A 601 -11.19 15.72 -3.69
CA ASP A 601 -11.15 17.00 -3.00
C ASP A 601 -10.95 16.76 -1.51
N ALA A 602 -9.69 16.83 -1.07
CA ALA A 602 -9.29 16.56 0.32
C ALA A 602 -8.75 17.83 0.97
N THR A 603 -9.44 18.34 1.97
CA THR A 603 -9.17 19.64 2.59
C THR A 603 -9.32 19.61 4.11
N VAL A 604 -8.71 20.59 4.78
CA VAL A 604 -8.97 20.90 6.18
C VAL A 604 -10.33 21.59 6.29
N THR A 605 -11.24 21.04 7.07
CA THR A 605 -12.60 21.61 7.27
C THR A 605 -12.79 22.23 8.64
N ARG A 606 -11.97 21.87 9.62
CA ARG A 606 -11.91 22.47 10.95
C ARG A 606 -10.47 22.47 11.46
N ASP A 607 -10.04 23.59 12.02
CA ASP A 607 -8.77 23.77 12.73
C ASP A 607 -8.96 24.86 13.77
N ASP A 608 -9.19 24.46 15.03
CA ASP A 608 -9.50 25.36 16.14
C ASP A 608 -8.25 26.10 16.65
N VAL A 609 -7.06 25.60 16.29
CA VAL A 609 -5.77 26.23 16.67
C VAL A 609 -5.29 27.21 15.60
N THR A 610 -5.42 26.83 14.35
CA THR A 610 -4.93 27.61 13.21
C THR A 610 -6.03 27.75 12.15
N PRO A 611 -7.06 28.58 12.38
CA PRO A 611 -8.22 28.70 11.48
C PRO A 611 -7.87 29.06 10.03
N GLN A 612 -6.72 29.71 9.78
CA GLN A 612 -6.20 30.01 8.44
C GLN A 612 -5.83 28.77 7.62
N ASN A 613 -5.79 27.58 8.22
CA ASN A 613 -5.61 26.32 7.51
C ASN A 613 -6.93 25.78 6.92
N ILE A 614 -8.07 26.28 7.37
CA ILE A 614 -9.38 25.85 6.85
C ILE A 614 -9.45 26.15 5.34
N GLY A 615 -9.84 25.14 4.57
CA GLY A 615 -9.90 25.20 3.11
C GLY A 615 -8.58 24.85 2.39
N LYS A 616 -7.46 24.74 3.10
CA LYS A 616 -6.21 24.28 2.46
C LYS A 616 -6.34 22.80 2.05
N PRO A 617 -5.81 22.44 0.86
CA PRO A 617 -5.74 21.04 0.45
C PRO A 617 -4.79 20.25 1.35
N LEU A 618 -5.05 18.97 1.52
CA LEU A 618 -4.14 18.07 2.23
C LEU A 618 -2.82 17.89 1.45
N ASN A 619 -1.76 17.63 2.20
CA ASN A 619 -0.41 17.54 1.64
C ASN A 619 -0.31 16.48 0.54
N ASN A 620 0.28 16.86 -0.59
CA ASN A 620 0.55 16.00 -1.75
C ASN A 620 -0.66 15.20 -2.24
N THR A 621 -1.83 15.84 -2.27
CA THR A 621 -3.06 15.21 -2.75
C THR A 621 -3.49 15.90 -4.04
N PRO A 622 -3.19 15.31 -5.22
CA PRO A 622 -3.69 15.80 -6.50
C PRO A 622 -5.20 15.60 -6.59
N MET A 623 -5.91 16.61 -7.10
CA MET A 623 -7.36 16.50 -7.30
C MET A 623 -7.74 15.47 -8.36
N HIS A 624 -6.86 15.22 -9.31
CA HIS A 624 -7.13 14.34 -10.45
C HIS A 624 -6.02 13.32 -10.60
N THR A 625 -6.40 12.04 -10.68
CA THR A 625 -5.50 10.92 -11.00
C THR A 625 -6.16 10.05 -12.05
N GLY A 626 -5.37 9.44 -12.90
CA GLY A 626 -5.92 8.50 -13.87
C GLY A 626 -4.86 7.68 -14.59
N ASN A 627 -5.28 6.56 -15.11
CA ASN A 627 -4.48 5.75 -16.03
C ASN A 627 -5.36 5.10 -17.09
N LEU A 628 -4.76 4.78 -18.22
CA LEU A 628 -5.36 4.02 -19.29
C LEU A 628 -4.29 3.16 -19.92
N PHE A 629 -4.53 1.86 -20.01
CA PHE A 629 -3.67 0.91 -20.72
C PHE A 629 -4.53 0.15 -21.71
N ILE A 630 -4.05 0.06 -22.94
CA ILE A 630 -4.68 -0.64 -24.05
C ILE A 630 -3.68 -1.68 -24.55
N ARG A 631 -4.06 -2.94 -24.51
CA ARG A 631 -3.29 -4.06 -25.05
C ARG A 631 -4.01 -4.63 -26.27
N TYR A 632 -3.30 -4.72 -27.37
CA TYR A 632 -3.77 -5.29 -28.62
C TYR A 632 -2.95 -6.54 -28.95
N LEU A 633 -3.66 -7.65 -29.26
CA LEU A 633 -3.07 -8.91 -29.68
C LEU A 633 -3.31 -9.09 -31.19
N PRO A 634 -2.36 -8.67 -32.06
CA PRO A 634 -2.48 -8.92 -33.51
C PRO A 634 -2.47 -10.40 -33.87
N THR A 635 -1.86 -11.23 -33.02
CA THR A 635 -1.88 -12.70 -33.06
C THR A 635 -1.94 -13.24 -31.65
N ASP A 636 -2.20 -14.53 -31.48
CA ASP A 636 -2.20 -15.20 -30.16
C ASP A 636 -0.82 -15.15 -29.46
N GLN A 637 0.24 -14.89 -30.20
CA GLN A 637 1.61 -14.90 -29.70
C GLN A 637 2.21 -13.51 -29.51
N ILE A 638 1.68 -12.49 -30.17
CA ILE A 638 2.23 -11.14 -30.14
C ILE A 638 1.22 -10.20 -29.50
N TYR A 639 1.68 -9.39 -28.59
CA TYR A 639 0.90 -8.29 -28.06
C TYR A 639 1.66 -6.96 -28.17
N THR A 640 0.91 -5.89 -28.30
CA THR A 640 1.40 -4.52 -28.16
C THR A 640 0.61 -3.82 -27.08
N GLU A 641 1.21 -2.91 -26.37
CA GLU A 641 0.57 -2.15 -25.31
C GLU A 641 0.94 -0.67 -25.37
N LEU A 642 -0.04 0.17 -25.16
CA LEU A 642 0.14 1.61 -24.93
C LEU A 642 -0.52 1.98 -23.62
N GLY A 643 0.23 2.66 -22.77
CA GLY A 643 -0.19 3.15 -21.46
C GLY A 643 -0.10 4.66 -21.36
N ALA A 644 -1.05 5.26 -20.64
CA ALA A 644 -1.00 6.66 -20.20
C ALA A 644 -1.25 6.73 -18.69
N THR A 645 -0.40 7.46 -17.97
CA THR A 645 -0.55 7.76 -16.55
C THR A 645 -0.66 9.26 -16.37
N TYR A 646 -1.73 9.71 -15.73
CA TYR A 646 -2.01 11.10 -15.45
C TYR A 646 -2.06 11.36 -13.94
N VAL A 647 -1.33 12.38 -13.49
CA VAL A 647 -1.38 12.92 -12.12
C VAL A 647 -1.55 14.42 -12.22
N GLY A 648 -2.57 14.97 -11.57
CA GLY A 648 -2.85 16.41 -11.54
C GLY A 648 -1.88 17.19 -10.65
N ASP A 649 -2.03 18.52 -10.65
CA ASP A 649 -1.28 19.40 -9.75
C ASP A 649 -1.57 19.09 -8.28
N ALA A 650 -0.57 19.26 -7.42
CA ALA A 650 -0.69 19.09 -5.97
C ALA A 650 0.05 20.18 -5.19
N LYS A 651 -0.38 20.42 -3.96
CA LYS A 651 0.34 21.26 -3.00
C LYS A 651 1.20 20.40 -2.10
N VAL A 652 2.49 20.71 -2.00
CA VAL A 652 3.43 20.04 -1.10
C VAL A 652 3.85 21.01 -0.01
N TYR A 653 3.53 20.67 1.23
CA TYR A 653 3.93 21.47 2.39
C TYR A 653 5.19 20.88 3.01
N PRO A 654 6.24 21.68 3.30
CA PRO A 654 7.45 21.21 3.95
C PRO A 654 7.14 20.41 5.23
N ASN A 655 7.64 19.19 5.32
CA ASN A 655 7.37 18.25 6.42
C ASN A 655 5.86 18.00 6.69
N GLY A 656 4.98 18.27 5.72
CA GLY A 656 3.53 18.17 5.89
C GLY A 656 2.92 19.28 6.75
N ASN A 657 3.69 20.31 7.12
CA ASN A 657 3.24 21.41 7.97
C ASN A 657 2.42 22.43 7.16
N LEU A 658 1.11 22.42 7.34
CA LEU A 658 0.15 23.30 6.66
C LEU A 658 0.36 24.80 6.96
N ASN A 659 1.10 25.15 8.01
CA ASN A 659 1.46 26.53 8.33
C ASN A 659 2.61 27.05 7.47
N SER A 660 3.33 26.16 6.77
CA SER A 660 4.40 26.51 5.86
C SER A 660 3.86 26.95 4.49
N THR A 661 4.66 27.67 3.74
CA THR A 661 4.35 27.97 2.34
C THR A 661 4.44 26.69 1.51
N ALA A 662 3.35 26.36 0.81
CA ALA A 662 3.30 25.18 -0.04
C ALA A 662 4.11 25.38 -1.33
N THR A 663 4.74 24.32 -1.78
CA THR A 663 5.31 24.18 -3.12
C THR A 663 4.26 23.65 -4.09
N ASP A 664 4.16 24.25 -5.28
CA ASP A 664 3.29 23.78 -6.35
C ASP A 664 3.97 22.65 -7.14
N LEU A 665 3.54 21.42 -6.90
CA LEU A 665 3.95 20.28 -7.70
C LEU A 665 3.07 20.20 -8.96
N LYS A 666 3.70 20.39 -10.12
CA LYS A 666 3.00 20.38 -11.42
C LYS A 666 2.61 18.98 -11.82
N GLY A 667 1.38 18.84 -12.28
CA GLY A 667 0.86 17.60 -12.84
C GLY A 667 1.54 17.20 -14.14
N PHE A 668 1.37 15.94 -14.52
CA PHE A 668 1.96 15.39 -15.73
C PHE A 668 1.11 14.29 -16.34
N THR A 669 1.36 14.04 -17.63
CA THR A 669 0.95 12.82 -18.33
C THR A 669 2.19 12.12 -18.84
N ARG A 670 2.36 10.85 -18.45
CA ARG A 670 3.43 9.98 -18.94
C ARG A 670 2.84 8.93 -19.87
N LEU A 671 3.49 8.69 -20.99
CA LEU A 671 3.15 7.62 -21.92
C LEU A 671 4.18 6.49 -21.83
N ASP A 672 3.70 5.25 -21.79
CA ASP A 672 4.50 4.04 -21.73
C ASP A 672 4.05 3.09 -22.85
N ALA A 673 4.96 2.28 -23.40
CA ALA A 673 4.64 1.33 -24.45
C ALA A 673 5.38 0.02 -24.26
N ALA A 674 4.79 -1.09 -24.69
CA ALA A 674 5.45 -2.38 -24.70
C ALA A 674 5.06 -3.20 -25.93
N ILE A 675 5.97 -4.08 -26.34
CA ILE A 675 5.71 -5.16 -27.29
C ILE A 675 6.19 -6.47 -26.67
N GLY A 676 5.42 -7.53 -26.79
CA GLY A 676 5.77 -8.83 -26.27
C GLY A 676 5.47 -9.96 -27.23
N TYR A 677 6.25 -11.01 -27.09
CA TYR A 677 6.07 -12.30 -27.72
C TYR A 677 5.84 -13.35 -26.64
N SER A 678 4.71 -14.04 -26.69
CA SER A 678 4.32 -15.07 -25.72
C SER A 678 3.96 -16.35 -26.46
N ALA A 679 4.89 -17.29 -26.50
CA ALA A 679 4.69 -18.62 -27.06
C ALA A 679 5.40 -19.64 -26.18
N ASN A 680 4.62 -20.53 -25.56
CA ASN A 680 5.15 -21.56 -24.66
C ASN A 680 6.36 -22.28 -25.25
N PRO A 681 7.50 -22.37 -24.55
CA PRO A 681 7.75 -21.96 -23.15
C PRO A 681 8.24 -20.53 -22.94
N TRP A 682 8.33 -19.70 -23.99
CA TRP A 682 8.97 -18.40 -23.97
C TRP A 682 7.97 -17.24 -23.83
N ASN A 683 8.34 -16.28 -22.97
CA ASN A 683 7.71 -14.97 -22.90
C ASN A 683 8.82 -13.90 -22.94
N ILE A 684 8.80 -13.03 -23.97
CA ILE A 684 9.77 -11.99 -24.19
C ILE A 684 9.04 -10.65 -24.32
N THR A 685 9.47 -9.66 -23.56
CA THR A 685 8.88 -8.32 -23.59
C THR A 685 9.95 -7.26 -23.71
N LEU A 686 9.72 -6.30 -24.60
CA LEU A 686 10.44 -5.02 -24.66
C LEU A 686 9.46 -3.93 -24.22
N ALA A 687 9.81 -3.21 -23.18
CA ALA A 687 9.01 -2.08 -22.67
C ALA A 687 9.81 -0.78 -22.71
N VAL A 688 9.11 0.32 -22.95
CA VAL A 688 9.65 1.68 -22.94
C VAL A 688 8.79 2.50 -22.00
N ASN A 689 9.38 2.98 -20.91
CA ASN A 689 8.76 3.92 -20.01
C ASN A 689 9.02 5.35 -20.48
N ASN A 690 8.06 6.23 -20.22
CA ASN A 690 8.15 7.65 -20.56
C ASN A 690 8.53 7.86 -22.04
N LEU A 691 7.74 7.27 -22.91
CA LEU A 691 7.96 7.23 -24.37
C LEU A 691 8.26 8.61 -24.97
N THR A 692 7.58 9.66 -24.48
CA THR A 692 7.74 11.04 -24.94
C THR A 692 8.90 11.79 -24.29
N ASN A 693 9.63 11.15 -23.36
CA ASN A 693 10.68 11.75 -22.56
C ASN A 693 10.21 13.01 -21.80
N LYS A 694 8.98 12.95 -21.25
CA LYS A 694 8.40 14.03 -20.47
C LYS A 694 9.18 14.25 -19.19
N GLU A 695 9.60 15.46 -18.91
CA GLU A 695 10.10 15.86 -17.59
C GLU A 695 8.93 16.03 -16.63
N TYR A 696 8.98 15.35 -15.48
CA TYR A 696 7.95 15.37 -14.45
C TYR A 696 8.56 15.15 -13.07
N TRP A 697 7.77 15.36 -12.02
CA TRP A 697 8.22 15.27 -10.65
C TRP A 697 7.39 14.24 -9.87
N ARG A 698 8.07 13.40 -9.08
CA ARG A 698 7.45 12.45 -8.14
C ARG A 698 7.22 13.06 -6.76
N SER A 699 8.01 14.08 -6.42
CA SER A 699 7.87 14.95 -5.25
C SER A 699 8.52 16.29 -5.58
N ASP A 700 8.50 17.23 -4.65
CA ASP A 700 9.18 18.51 -4.80
C ASP A 700 10.73 18.41 -4.89
N SER A 701 11.29 17.27 -4.45
CA SER A 701 12.73 17.01 -4.45
C SER A 701 13.17 15.90 -5.41
N MET A 702 12.23 15.10 -5.95
CA MET A 702 12.55 13.94 -6.78
C MET A 702 11.97 14.10 -8.20
N PRO A 703 12.82 14.29 -9.21
CA PRO A 703 12.40 14.24 -10.61
C PRO A 703 12.03 12.81 -11.02
N GLY A 704 11.09 12.70 -11.94
CA GLY A 704 10.70 11.44 -12.55
C GLY A 704 11.77 10.91 -13.52
N THR A 705 11.80 9.60 -13.70
CA THR A 705 12.75 8.94 -14.59
C THR A 705 12.52 9.35 -16.05
N PRO A 706 13.55 9.81 -16.77
CA PRO A 706 13.49 10.06 -18.21
C PRO A 706 13.12 8.79 -18.98
N ARG A 707 12.94 8.91 -20.30
CA ARG A 707 12.68 7.75 -21.16
C ARG A 707 13.74 6.66 -20.91
N ASN A 708 13.26 5.45 -20.64
CA ASN A 708 14.08 4.28 -20.38
C ASN A 708 13.40 3.03 -20.93
N PHE A 709 14.13 1.96 -21.10
CA PHE A 709 13.64 0.72 -21.64
C PHE A 709 14.12 -0.49 -20.84
N LEU A 710 13.34 -1.57 -20.91
CA LEU A 710 13.64 -2.86 -20.31
C LEU A 710 13.30 -3.98 -21.29
N VAL A 711 14.18 -4.97 -21.38
CA VAL A 711 13.91 -6.27 -22.00
C VAL A 711 13.80 -7.30 -20.89
N ARG A 712 12.74 -8.11 -20.95
CA ARG A 712 12.53 -9.23 -20.03
C ARG A 712 12.35 -10.51 -20.84
N VAL A 713 12.99 -11.58 -20.43
CA VAL A 713 12.87 -12.91 -21.03
C VAL A 713 12.52 -13.88 -19.91
N ASN A 714 11.42 -14.61 -20.07
CA ASN A 714 11.02 -15.67 -19.14
C ASN A 714 10.89 -17.00 -19.90
N TYR A 715 11.23 -18.06 -19.20
CA TYR A 715 11.04 -19.44 -19.63
C TYR A 715 10.13 -20.15 -18.65
N GLN A 716 9.04 -20.73 -19.13
CA GLN A 716 8.03 -21.43 -18.34
C GLN A 716 8.06 -22.91 -18.62
N PHE A 717 7.92 -23.76 -17.62
CA PHE A 717 7.93 -25.22 -17.74
C PHE A 717 7.08 -25.92 -16.68
#